data_f5ead093b92d53d3350bc7e476ace479
#
_entry.id   f5ead093b92d53d3350bc7e476ace479
#
_cell.length_a   1.000
_cell.length_b   1.000
_cell.length_c   1.000
_cell.angle_alpha   90.00
_cell.angle_beta   90.00
_cell.angle_gamma   90.00
#
_symmetry.space_group_name_H-M   'P 1'
#
loop_
_entity.id
_entity.type
_entity.pdbx_description
1 polymer ?
#
loop_
_entity_poly.entity_id
_entity_poly.type
_entity_poly.pdbx_seq_one_letter_code
_entity_poly.pdbx_strand_id
1 'polypeptide(L)'
;MEKILSVNNLNVSFYTDSGEVRAVRGVNFDLYKGEILAVVGESGSGKSVMSKSLAGLVPKPAGKIKEGQILYKERDVTKFDSKQLRALRGAEISIIFQDPMTSLNPTMTIKKQIMEGLMTHQKLPRRVAERKVIELLTEVGIQDAEARINLYPHQFSGGMQQRVVIAMALACNPEIVIADEPTTALDVSVQAQILDLIKKLRSNLGTTFMFITHDLGVVAEVADRVAVMYAGKIVEIGKVDEIFYNPQHPYTKGLLEAMPDLKQGDEELKTIPGAPPNLLYPPKGDAFAERNTAALKIDYIHEPPMFKVSETHYAATWLLHEKAKKVATEIKASESNQRDSMVSSKVKKVSNEKILEIKDLKQYFPLGRKKIIKAVDGITLDVNKGETFGLVGESGCGKSTTGRTIVGLNAVSSGEIYFKGREIQTFKNGELNKDIQMVFQDPYSSLNPRWTVADIIAEGMDIHKLYRSRTERMEKVYSLLETVGLAKEHANRYPHEFSGGQRQRIGIARALAVEPDLIIADEPISALDVSIQAQIVNLLKKLQREQGLTYIFIAHDLSMVRYISDRIGVMYKGRLVEIAESDELYENPLHPYTRSLLSAIPVPDPYATRLRSKNERFTGHAGLSEDCKLREVSEGHWLLCTEAEAAELDREAGLAGEGVLV
;
A
#
# COMPACT_ATOMS: atom_id res chain seq x y z
N MET A 1 30.94 -0.46 13.42
CA MET A 1 30.13 0.69 12.94
C MET A 1 29.98 1.69 14.09
N GLU A 2 30.05 2.99 13.82
CA GLU A 2 29.88 4.05 14.83
C GLU A 2 28.39 4.20 15.16
N LYS A 3 28.04 4.14 16.46
CA LYS A 3 26.68 4.33 16.92
C LYS A 3 26.35 5.83 16.99
N ILE A 4 25.31 6.27 16.25
CA ILE A 4 24.92 7.68 16.20
C ILE A 4 23.73 7.98 17.13
N LEU A 5 22.80 7.02 17.29
CA LEU A 5 21.64 7.12 18.15
C LEU A 5 21.40 5.80 18.88
N SER A 6 21.05 5.87 20.18
CA SER A 6 20.69 4.71 20.99
C SER A 6 19.37 4.97 21.73
N VAL A 7 18.45 4.04 21.62
CA VAL A 7 17.16 4.08 22.32
C VAL A 7 17.15 2.98 23.36
N ASN A 8 16.93 3.37 24.63
CA ASN A 8 16.97 2.46 25.75
C ASN A 8 15.66 2.52 26.52
N ASN A 9 14.96 1.39 26.60
CA ASN A 9 13.71 1.20 27.36
C ASN A 9 12.66 2.31 27.11
N LEU A 10 12.47 2.72 25.83
CA LEU A 10 11.55 3.80 25.49
C LEU A 10 10.10 3.36 25.70
N ASN A 11 9.39 4.10 26.55
CA ASN A 11 7.97 3.92 26.82
C ASN A 11 7.21 5.21 26.55
N VAL A 12 6.19 5.14 25.65
CA VAL A 12 5.37 6.30 25.27
C VAL A 12 3.90 5.95 25.40
N SER A 13 3.16 6.78 26.12
CA SER A 13 1.73 6.61 26.33
C SER A 13 0.94 7.84 25.90
N PHE A 14 -0.31 7.60 25.47
CA PHE A 14 -1.31 8.63 25.20
C PHE A 14 -2.46 8.50 26.18
N TYR A 15 -2.91 9.63 26.72
CA TYR A 15 -4.05 9.72 27.62
C TYR A 15 -5.27 10.15 26.82
N THR A 16 -6.28 9.29 26.75
CA THR A 16 -7.57 9.49 26.11
C THR A 16 -8.67 9.47 27.16
N ASP A 17 -9.90 9.86 26.78
CA ASP A 17 -11.07 9.76 27.66
C ASP A 17 -11.35 8.31 28.12
N SER A 18 -10.95 7.32 27.31
CA SER A 18 -11.09 5.91 27.60
C SER A 18 -9.97 5.32 28.48
N GLY A 19 -8.87 6.06 28.70
CA GLY A 19 -7.73 5.62 29.50
C GLY A 19 -6.36 5.82 28.85
N GLU A 20 -5.34 5.12 29.37
CA GLU A 20 -3.94 5.19 28.94
C GLU A 20 -3.67 4.16 27.82
N VAL A 21 -3.38 4.64 26.62
CA VAL A 21 -2.93 3.81 25.48
C VAL A 21 -1.41 3.75 25.48
N ARG A 22 -0.82 2.58 25.68
CA ARG A 22 0.63 2.35 25.74
C ARG A 22 1.19 2.08 24.35
N ALA A 23 1.41 3.14 23.58
CA ALA A 23 1.77 3.05 22.17
C ALA A 23 3.19 2.52 21.91
N VAL A 24 4.16 2.77 22.82
CA VAL A 24 5.51 2.22 22.77
C VAL A 24 5.84 1.65 24.15
N ARG A 25 6.38 0.43 24.20
CA ARG A 25 6.48 -0.41 25.39
C ARG A 25 7.88 -1.00 25.54
N GLY A 26 8.83 -0.25 26.10
CA GLY A 26 10.18 -0.74 26.39
C GLY A 26 11.03 -1.02 25.15
N VAL A 27 10.96 -0.17 24.15
CA VAL A 27 11.72 -0.33 22.89
C VAL A 27 13.19 -0.03 23.10
N ASN A 28 14.05 -0.94 22.57
CA ASN A 28 15.51 -0.84 22.58
C ASN A 28 16.07 -1.08 21.20
N PHE A 29 16.89 -0.16 20.68
CA PHE A 29 17.67 -0.36 19.45
C PHE A 29 18.77 0.70 19.33
N ASP A 30 19.76 0.38 18.48
CA ASP A 30 20.83 1.28 18.10
C ASP A 30 20.72 1.61 16.61
N LEU A 31 21.05 2.84 16.24
CA LEU A 31 21.19 3.30 14.86
C LEU A 31 22.65 3.65 14.60
N TYR A 32 23.21 3.08 13.53
CA TYR A 32 24.61 3.26 13.18
C TYR A 32 24.77 4.27 12.02
N LYS A 33 25.89 4.98 12.03
CA LYS A 33 26.18 6.01 11.03
C LYS A 33 26.23 5.43 9.60
N GLY A 34 25.47 6.04 8.69
CA GLY A 34 25.44 5.67 7.28
C GLY A 34 24.59 4.41 6.98
N GLU A 35 23.91 3.80 7.99
CA GLU A 35 23.00 2.69 7.72
C GLU A 35 21.58 3.15 7.34
N ILE A 36 20.84 2.25 6.71
CA ILE A 36 19.38 2.33 6.60
C ILE A 36 18.79 1.25 7.50
N LEU A 37 18.20 1.66 8.64
CA LEU A 37 17.41 0.80 9.50
C LEU A 37 15.94 0.87 9.08
N ALA A 38 15.40 -0.20 8.53
CA ALA A 38 13.97 -0.28 8.28
C ALA A 38 13.20 -0.67 9.55
N VAL A 39 12.04 -0.06 9.76
CA VAL A 39 11.10 -0.42 10.83
C VAL A 39 9.78 -0.82 10.20
N VAL A 40 9.40 -2.09 10.38
CA VAL A 40 8.21 -2.68 9.77
C VAL A 40 7.23 -3.18 10.81
N GLY A 41 5.97 -3.39 10.41
CA GLY A 41 4.91 -3.93 11.26
C GLY A 41 3.54 -3.38 10.88
N GLU A 42 2.48 -3.99 11.40
CA GLU A 42 1.09 -3.58 11.14
C GLU A 42 0.79 -2.16 11.66
N SER A 43 -0.27 -1.55 11.12
CA SER A 43 -0.80 -0.26 11.60
C SER A 43 -1.13 -0.34 13.10
N GLY A 44 -0.84 0.74 13.83
CA GLY A 44 -1.02 0.74 15.28
C GLY A 44 0.09 0.03 16.07
N SER A 45 1.11 -0.58 15.44
CA SER A 45 2.23 -1.21 16.16
C SER A 45 3.16 -0.22 16.87
N GLY A 46 2.97 1.10 16.69
CA GLY A 46 3.74 2.15 17.39
C GLY A 46 4.89 2.76 16.59
N LYS A 47 5.11 2.40 15.32
CA LYS A 47 6.21 2.88 14.46
C LYS A 47 6.31 4.40 14.41
N SER A 48 5.23 5.08 14.00
CA SER A 48 5.20 6.55 13.87
C SER A 48 5.25 7.27 15.22
N VAL A 49 4.78 6.64 16.29
CA VAL A 49 4.93 7.20 17.66
C VAL A 49 6.38 7.14 18.10
N MET A 50 7.04 6.01 17.87
CA MET A 50 8.46 5.84 18.16
C MET A 50 9.29 6.85 17.36
N SER A 51 9.07 6.97 16.03
CA SER A 51 9.80 7.90 15.16
C SER A 51 9.66 9.36 15.60
N LYS A 52 8.43 9.80 15.91
CA LYS A 52 8.16 11.14 16.41
C LYS A 52 8.82 11.40 17.77
N SER A 53 8.96 10.37 18.60
CA SER A 53 9.64 10.49 19.90
C SER A 53 11.12 10.81 19.75
N LEU A 54 11.80 10.25 18.73
CA LEU A 54 13.23 10.49 18.48
C LEU A 54 13.54 11.97 18.20
N ALA A 55 12.60 12.68 17.58
CA ALA A 55 12.73 14.11 17.33
C ALA A 55 11.99 14.99 18.38
N GLY A 56 11.52 14.38 19.48
CA GLY A 56 10.77 15.10 20.52
C GLY A 56 9.43 15.67 20.07
N LEU A 57 8.77 15.03 19.09
CA LEU A 57 7.49 15.47 18.48
C LEU A 57 6.28 14.74 19.06
N VAL A 58 6.37 14.16 20.25
CA VAL A 58 5.21 13.58 20.93
C VAL A 58 4.20 14.68 21.26
N PRO A 59 2.93 14.58 20.78
CA PRO A 59 1.92 15.62 20.96
C PRO A 59 1.56 15.81 22.44
N LYS A 60 1.75 17.00 22.98
CA LYS A 60 1.36 17.37 24.35
C LYS A 60 -0.02 18.07 24.32
N PRO A 61 -0.89 17.91 25.35
CA PRO A 61 -0.67 17.19 26.62
C PRO A 61 -0.99 15.69 26.56
N ALA A 62 -1.64 15.19 25.49
CA ALA A 62 -2.13 13.81 25.41
C ALA A 62 -0.99 12.77 25.45
N GLY A 63 0.12 13.02 24.74
CA GLY A 63 1.25 12.09 24.66
C GLY A 63 2.36 12.43 25.67
N LYS A 64 2.96 11.39 26.26
CA LYS A 64 4.09 11.51 27.20
C LYS A 64 5.08 10.38 27.02
N ILE A 65 6.37 10.71 27.05
CA ILE A 65 7.43 9.72 27.28
C ILE A 65 7.42 9.43 28.79
N LYS A 66 7.10 8.19 29.16
CA LYS A 66 6.97 7.75 30.57
C LYS A 66 8.32 7.37 31.16
N GLU A 67 9.09 6.61 30.39
CA GLU A 67 10.37 6.06 30.78
C GLU A 67 11.28 5.91 29.57
N GLY A 68 12.57 5.72 29.80
CA GLY A 68 13.56 5.46 28.79
C GLY A 68 14.39 6.68 28.43
N GLN A 69 15.37 6.46 27.56
CA GLN A 69 16.32 7.45 27.09
C GLN A 69 16.48 7.36 25.58
N ILE A 70 16.69 8.52 24.96
CA ILE A 70 17.05 8.64 23.55
C ILE A 70 18.39 9.38 23.49
N LEU A 71 19.46 8.62 23.31
CA LEU A 71 20.82 9.14 23.31
C LEU A 71 21.25 9.44 21.87
N TYR A 72 21.33 10.70 21.50
CA TYR A 72 21.92 11.16 20.26
C TYR A 72 23.31 11.75 20.52
N LYS A 73 24.35 11.10 20.00
CA LYS A 73 25.75 11.48 20.31
C LYS A 73 25.96 11.69 21.82
N GLU A 74 25.52 10.71 22.60
CA GLU A 74 25.58 10.72 24.07
C GLU A 74 24.71 11.79 24.78
N ARG A 75 23.99 12.64 24.03
CA ARG A 75 23.07 13.63 24.61
C ARG A 75 21.66 13.05 24.70
N ASP A 76 21.03 13.10 25.87
CA ASP A 76 19.69 12.56 26.10
C ASP A 76 18.61 13.55 25.59
N VAL A 77 18.05 13.25 24.41
CA VAL A 77 17.02 14.07 23.74
C VAL A 77 15.75 14.19 24.59
N THR A 78 15.45 13.21 25.45
CA THR A 78 14.24 13.26 26.30
C THR A 78 14.28 14.38 27.32
N LYS A 79 15.47 14.91 27.63
CA LYS A 79 15.73 16.00 28.59
C LYS A 79 15.89 17.37 27.94
N PHE A 80 15.83 17.44 26.60
CA PHE A 80 16.02 18.68 25.84
C PHE A 80 14.88 19.67 26.11
N ASP A 81 15.24 20.93 26.30
CA ASP A 81 14.30 22.04 26.33
C ASP A 81 13.82 22.40 24.89
N SER A 82 12.84 23.31 24.78
CA SER A 82 12.28 23.72 23.50
C SER A 82 13.29 24.36 22.54
N LYS A 83 14.35 25.01 23.08
CA LYS A 83 15.42 25.63 22.29
C LYS A 83 16.36 24.58 21.71
N GLN A 84 16.76 23.61 22.55
CA GLN A 84 17.59 22.48 22.15
C GLN A 84 16.89 21.60 21.12
N LEU A 85 15.59 21.28 21.30
CA LEU A 85 14.79 20.53 20.33
C LEU A 85 14.66 21.27 19.00
N ARG A 86 14.51 22.60 19.02
CA ARG A 86 14.47 23.40 17.79
C ARG A 86 15.81 23.39 17.06
N ALA A 87 16.92 23.43 17.77
CA ALA A 87 18.26 23.33 17.19
C ALA A 87 18.54 21.94 16.59
N LEU A 88 18.00 20.86 17.22
CA LEU A 88 18.16 19.49 16.75
C LEU A 88 17.38 19.24 15.46
N ARG A 89 16.11 19.67 15.42
CA ARG A 89 15.17 19.40 14.32
C ARG A 89 15.57 20.14 13.06
N GLY A 90 15.66 19.41 11.97
CA GLY A 90 16.02 19.93 10.64
C GLY A 90 17.52 20.15 10.44
N ALA A 91 18.29 20.39 11.49
CA ALA A 91 19.74 20.56 11.40
C ALA A 91 20.52 19.26 11.60
N GLU A 92 20.16 18.47 12.62
CA GLU A 92 20.84 17.21 12.97
C GLU A 92 19.94 15.98 12.71
N ILE A 93 18.65 16.07 13.07
CA ILE A 93 17.63 15.04 12.80
C ILE A 93 16.49 15.68 12.01
N SER A 94 16.16 15.12 10.86
CA SER A 94 15.04 15.55 10.03
C SER A 94 14.01 14.44 9.86
N ILE A 95 12.75 14.82 9.58
CA ILE A 95 11.65 13.88 9.38
C ILE A 95 10.97 14.14 8.04
N ILE A 96 10.75 13.08 7.28
CA ILE A 96 9.84 13.02 6.15
C ILE A 96 8.56 12.37 6.65
N PHE A 97 7.44 13.13 6.67
CA PHE A 97 6.15 12.62 7.14
C PHE A 97 5.41 11.85 6.04
N GLN A 98 4.50 10.99 6.46
CA GLN A 98 3.71 10.08 5.61
C GLN A 98 2.94 10.80 4.50
N ASP A 99 2.29 11.93 4.79
CA ASP A 99 1.49 12.68 3.84
C ASP A 99 2.18 14.00 3.44
N PRO A 100 2.62 14.13 2.17
CA PRO A 100 3.24 15.35 1.69
C PRO A 100 2.27 16.54 1.64
N MET A 101 0.96 16.28 1.46
CA MET A 101 -0.04 17.35 1.37
C MET A 101 -0.24 18.07 2.71
N THR A 102 -0.19 17.34 3.82
CA THR A 102 -0.27 17.92 5.17
C THR A 102 1.06 18.48 5.66
N SER A 103 2.17 18.03 5.08
CA SER A 103 3.53 18.49 5.44
C SER A 103 3.88 19.85 4.82
N LEU A 104 3.31 20.17 3.67
CA LEU A 104 3.54 21.43 2.95
C LEU A 104 2.48 22.47 3.30
N ASN A 105 2.90 23.69 3.58
CA ASN A 105 1.97 24.81 3.80
C ASN A 105 1.38 25.26 2.45
N PRO A 106 0.05 25.11 2.22
CA PRO A 106 -0.56 25.41 0.93
C PRO A 106 -0.54 26.92 0.58
N THR A 107 -0.34 27.79 1.55
CA THR A 107 -0.32 29.25 1.38
C THR A 107 1.07 29.83 1.14
N MET A 108 2.12 29.00 1.20
CA MET A 108 3.50 29.39 0.97
C MET A 108 4.05 28.77 -0.32
N THR A 109 4.90 29.52 -1.04
CA THR A 109 5.61 28.96 -2.19
C THR A 109 6.66 27.96 -1.74
N ILE A 110 7.00 27.00 -2.62
CA ILE A 110 8.02 25.97 -2.36
C ILE A 110 9.34 26.61 -1.92
N LYS A 111 9.79 27.65 -2.63
CA LYS A 111 10.98 28.41 -2.27
C LYS A 111 10.99 28.87 -0.81
N LYS A 112 9.91 29.49 -0.36
CA LYS A 112 9.84 30.03 1.01
C LYS A 112 9.96 28.94 2.05
N GLN A 113 9.34 27.81 1.82
CA GLN A 113 9.32 26.68 2.77
C GLN A 113 10.72 26.05 2.91
N ILE A 114 11.42 25.80 1.80
CA ILE A 114 12.77 25.24 1.85
C ILE A 114 13.77 26.25 2.42
N MET A 115 13.66 27.52 2.02
CA MET A 115 14.52 28.60 2.52
C MET A 115 14.40 28.81 4.03
N GLU A 116 13.25 28.58 4.63
CA GLU A 116 13.03 28.75 6.07
C GLU A 116 14.04 27.94 6.89
N GLY A 117 14.22 26.64 6.54
CA GLY A 117 15.22 25.79 7.18
C GLY A 117 16.65 26.30 7.01
N LEU A 118 17.02 26.64 5.77
CA LEU A 118 18.37 27.15 5.45
C LEU A 118 18.70 28.45 6.19
N MET A 119 17.78 29.38 6.24
CA MET A 119 17.98 30.66 6.93
C MET A 119 17.98 30.51 8.45
N THR A 120 17.15 29.62 8.99
CA THR A 120 17.03 29.41 10.43
C THR A 120 18.24 28.68 11.01
N HIS A 121 18.66 27.59 10.38
CA HIS A 121 19.70 26.70 10.92
C HIS A 121 21.10 27.02 10.38
N GLN A 122 21.25 27.30 9.07
CA GLN A 122 22.53 27.60 8.45
C GLN A 122 22.82 29.11 8.38
N LYS A 123 21.84 29.96 8.73
CA LYS A 123 21.96 31.44 8.71
C LYS A 123 22.44 31.99 7.35
N LEU A 124 22.09 31.30 6.25
CA LEU A 124 22.49 31.70 4.91
C LEU A 124 21.84 33.03 4.49
N PRO A 125 22.58 33.92 3.78
CA PRO A 125 21.97 35.07 3.15
C PRO A 125 20.92 34.66 2.11
N ARG A 126 19.85 35.46 1.98
CA ARG A 126 18.68 35.13 1.15
C ARG A 126 19.05 34.69 -0.29
N ARG A 127 19.99 35.40 -0.95
CA ARG A 127 20.42 35.04 -2.32
C ARG A 127 21.12 33.67 -2.39
N VAL A 128 21.93 33.35 -1.37
CA VAL A 128 22.63 32.06 -1.28
C VAL A 128 21.62 30.94 -1.01
N ALA A 129 20.68 31.16 -0.08
CA ALA A 129 19.63 30.22 0.23
C ALA A 129 18.74 29.92 -1.01
N GLU A 130 18.40 30.96 -1.82
CA GLU A 130 17.61 30.78 -3.04
C GLU A 130 18.34 29.91 -4.08
N ARG A 131 19.65 30.10 -4.28
CA ARG A 131 20.45 29.25 -5.16
C ARG A 131 20.49 27.80 -4.66
N LYS A 132 20.67 27.62 -3.35
CA LYS A 132 20.67 26.31 -2.72
C LYS A 132 19.33 25.57 -2.87
N VAL A 133 18.21 26.29 -2.84
CA VAL A 133 16.88 25.72 -3.10
C VAL A 133 16.78 25.15 -4.53
N ILE A 134 17.29 25.89 -5.52
CA ILE A 134 17.30 25.42 -6.93
C ILE A 134 18.15 24.15 -7.04
N GLU A 135 19.35 24.15 -6.44
CA GLU A 135 20.24 22.98 -6.41
C GLU A 135 19.56 21.76 -5.80
N LEU A 136 18.95 21.92 -4.62
CA LEU A 136 18.21 20.83 -3.92
C LEU A 136 17.03 20.30 -4.75
N LEU A 137 16.23 21.17 -5.34
CA LEU A 137 15.11 20.76 -6.18
C LEU A 137 15.57 20.02 -7.44
N THR A 138 16.71 20.45 -8.01
CA THR A 138 17.34 19.76 -9.15
C THR A 138 17.87 18.38 -8.73
N GLU A 139 18.51 18.29 -7.56
CA GLU A 139 19.05 17.05 -7.00
C GLU A 139 17.96 16.00 -6.75
N VAL A 140 16.80 16.42 -6.22
CA VAL A 140 15.64 15.52 -6.04
C VAL A 140 14.87 15.26 -7.35
N GLY A 141 15.34 15.79 -8.49
CA GLY A 141 14.79 15.49 -9.82
C GLY A 141 13.52 16.28 -10.18
N ILE A 142 13.35 17.49 -9.63
CA ILE A 142 12.35 18.44 -10.12
C ILE A 142 12.86 19.11 -11.39
N GLN A 143 12.22 18.83 -12.53
CA GLN A 143 12.52 19.48 -13.80
C GLN A 143 12.16 20.98 -13.75
N ASP A 144 12.95 21.83 -14.43
CA ASP A 144 12.76 23.27 -14.48
C ASP A 144 12.63 23.91 -13.09
N ALA A 145 13.49 23.47 -12.14
CA ALA A 145 13.46 23.89 -10.75
C ALA A 145 13.39 25.42 -10.59
N GLU A 146 14.19 26.17 -11.37
CA GLU A 146 14.24 27.63 -11.34
C GLU A 146 12.88 28.28 -11.67
N ALA A 147 12.15 27.76 -12.65
CA ALA A 147 10.82 28.24 -13.01
C ALA A 147 9.78 27.87 -11.96
N ARG A 148 9.96 26.75 -11.26
CA ARG A 148 8.97 26.17 -10.36
C ARG A 148 9.11 26.57 -8.89
N ILE A 149 10.23 27.14 -8.46
CA ILE A 149 10.44 27.51 -7.03
C ILE A 149 9.39 28.49 -6.48
N ASN A 150 8.78 29.30 -7.35
CA ASN A 150 7.76 30.28 -6.96
C ASN A 150 6.33 29.73 -6.97
N LEU A 151 6.14 28.47 -7.38
CA LEU A 151 4.84 27.81 -7.37
C LEU A 151 4.43 27.38 -5.95
N TYR A 152 3.14 27.12 -5.79
CA TYR A 152 2.53 26.63 -4.55
C TYR A 152 2.38 25.10 -4.59
N PRO A 153 2.27 24.42 -3.42
CA PRO A 153 2.14 22.98 -3.34
C PRO A 153 1.06 22.37 -4.24
N HIS A 154 -0.14 22.99 -4.30
CA HIS A 154 -1.25 22.50 -5.12
C HIS A 154 -1.00 22.52 -6.64
N GLN A 155 0.10 23.11 -7.08
CA GLN A 155 0.50 23.14 -8.49
C GLN A 155 1.48 22.00 -8.84
N PHE A 156 1.81 21.15 -7.87
CA PHE A 156 2.68 20.00 -8.01
C PHE A 156 1.87 18.70 -7.92
N SER A 157 2.27 17.66 -8.64
CA SER A 157 1.74 16.31 -8.46
C SER A 157 2.16 15.74 -7.10
N GLY A 158 1.49 14.69 -6.61
CA GLY A 158 1.83 14.04 -5.34
C GLY A 158 3.30 13.61 -5.27
N GLY A 159 3.81 12.96 -6.31
CA GLY A 159 5.23 12.57 -6.37
C GLY A 159 6.20 13.77 -6.40
N MET A 160 5.81 14.89 -7.04
CA MET A 160 6.61 16.12 -6.99
C MET A 160 6.57 16.76 -5.60
N GLN A 161 5.42 16.74 -4.93
CA GLN A 161 5.30 17.24 -3.55
C GLN A 161 6.19 16.42 -2.60
N GLN A 162 6.20 15.10 -2.75
CA GLN A 162 7.07 14.22 -1.97
C GLN A 162 8.55 14.54 -2.19
N ARG A 163 8.99 14.78 -3.44
CA ARG A 163 10.36 15.23 -3.74
C ARG A 163 10.70 16.56 -3.07
N VAL A 164 9.73 17.48 -3.02
CA VAL A 164 9.90 18.76 -2.31
C VAL A 164 10.06 18.54 -0.81
N VAL A 165 9.26 17.66 -0.19
CA VAL A 165 9.38 17.30 1.25
C VAL A 165 10.74 16.66 1.53
N ILE A 166 11.23 15.79 0.64
CA ILE A 166 12.58 15.22 0.73
C ILE A 166 13.64 16.32 0.63
N ALA A 167 13.52 17.26 -0.33
CA ALA A 167 14.44 18.40 -0.44
C ALA A 167 14.45 19.28 0.81
N MET A 168 13.28 19.50 1.43
CA MET A 168 13.15 20.22 2.71
C MET A 168 13.86 19.47 3.83
N ALA A 169 13.66 18.17 3.94
CA ALA A 169 14.27 17.35 4.96
C ALA A 169 15.80 17.34 4.87
N LEU A 170 16.35 17.39 3.67
CA LEU A 170 17.79 17.36 3.39
C LEU A 170 18.44 18.74 3.34
N ALA A 171 17.68 19.83 3.35
CA ALA A 171 18.17 21.18 3.11
C ALA A 171 19.36 21.58 4.00
N CYS A 172 19.37 21.11 5.25
CA CYS A 172 20.41 21.41 6.22
C CYS A 172 21.49 20.32 6.34
N ASN A 173 21.50 19.31 5.47
CA ASN A 173 22.40 18.14 5.52
C ASN A 173 22.36 17.42 6.88
N PRO A 174 21.18 16.95 7.32
CA PRO A 174 21.05 16.28 8.62
C PRO A 174 21.82 14.95 8.64
N GLU A 175 22.30 14.57 9.81
CA GLU A 175 23.00 13.29 9.98
C GLU A 175 22.02 12.11 10.02
N ILE A 176 20.78 12.35 10.53
CA ILE A 176 19.72 11.35 10.57
C ILE A 176 18.48 11.89 9.84
N VAL A 177 17.94 11.08 8.94
CA VAL A 177 16.64 11.30 8.32
C VAL A 177 15.70 10.17 8.73
N ILE A 178 14.60 10.52 9.35
CA ILE A 178 13.51 9.59 9.68
C ILE A 178 12.47 9.72 8.59
N ALA A 179 12.29 8.67 7.79
CA ALA A 179 11.31 8.63 6.71
C ALA A 179 10.12 7.78 7.16
N ASP A 180 9.01 8.45 7.52
CA ASP A 180 7.79 7.79 8.01
C ASP A 180 6.85 7.56 6.83
N GLU A 181 6.88 6.35 6.27
CA GLU A 181 6.11 5.90 5.11
C GLU A 181 6.26 6.84 3.88
N PRO A 182 7.47 7.13 3.41
CA PRO A 182 7.69 8.18 2.41
C PRO A 182 7.19 7.82 1.00
N THR A 183 6.70 6.61 0.79
CA THR A 183 6.27 6.09 -0.52
C THR A 183 4.82 5.61 -0.56
N THR A 184 4.10 5.58 0.56
CA THR A 184 2.77 4.93 0.71
C THR A 184 1.68 5.51 -0.22
N ALA A 185 1.74 6.78 -0.58
CA ALA A 185 0.74 7.41 -1.46
C ALA A 185 1.24 7.61 -2.90
N LEU A 186 2.29 6.89 -3.29
CA LEU A 186 2.92 7.02 -4.60
C LEU A 186 2.68 5.78 -5.45
N ASP A 187 2.57 5.98 -6.76
CA ASP A 187 2.60 4.87 -7.70
C ASP A 187 3.98 4.20 -7.77
N VAL A 188 4.01 2.96 -8.25
CA VAL A 188 5.20 2.09 -8.23
C VAL A 188 6.38 2.73 -8.95
N SER A 189 6.14 3.46 -10.06
CA SER A 189 7.21 4.09 -10.83
C SER A 189 7.84 5.29 -10.09
N VAL A 190 7.03 6.10 -9.41
CA VAL A 190 7.52 7.21 -8.57
C VAL A 190 8.17 6.68 -7.29
N GLN A 191 7.62 5.62 -6.69
CA GLN A 191 8.23 4.92 -5.55
C GLN A 191 9.66 4.47 -5.87
N ALA A 192 9.87 3.75 -6.98
CA ALA A 192 11.21 3.31 -7.41
C ALA A 192 12.18 4.49 -7.58
N GLN A 193 11.72 5.62 -8.14
CA GLN A 193 12.54 6.82 -8.29
C GLN A 193 12.91 7.47 -6.95
N ILE A 194 12.01 7.44 -5.95
CA ILE A 194 12.30 7.94 -4.59
C ILE A 194 13.30 7.02 -3.88
N LEU A 195 13.18 5.71 -4.03
CA LEU A 195 14.13 4.75 -3.45
C LEU A 195 15.54 4.92 -4.04
N ASP A 196 15.64 5.06 -5.37
CA ASP A 196 16.90 5.39 -6.05
C ASP A 196 17.51 6.71 -5.54
N LEU A 197 16.67 7.72 -5.31
CA LEU A 197 17.11 9.00 -4.76
C LEU A 197 17.69 8.82 -3.35
N ILE A 198 16.99 8.10 -2.47
CA ILE A 198 17.44 7.82 -1.09
C ILE A 198 18.77 7.07 -1.08
N LYS A 199 18.93 6.05 -1.95
CA LYS A 199 20.20 5.32 -2.10
C LYS A 199 21.36 6.25 -2.54
N LYS A 200 21.11 7.14 -3.50
CA LYS A 200 22.09 8.13 -3.96
C LYS A 200 22.48 9.12 -2.86
N LEU A 201 21.50 9.65 -2.15
CA LEU A 201 21.73 10.60 -1.06
C LEU A 201 22.51 9.96 0.09
N ARG A 202 22.18 8.71 0.44
CA ARG A 202 22.97 7.93 1.40
C ARG A 202 24.44 7.80 0.95
N SER A 203 24.66 7.36 -0.28
CA SER A 203 26.03 7.14 -0.79
C SER A 203 26.85 8.43 -0.92
N ASN A 204 26.22 9.56 -1.30
CA ASN A 204 26.90 10.82 -1.54
C ASN A 204 27.13 11.62 -0.25
N LEU A 205 26.16 11.64 0.67
CA LEU A 205 26.18 12.47 1.87
C LEU A 205 26.54 11.70 3.14
N GLY A 206 26.55 10.35 3.10
CA GLY A 206 26.76 9.52 4.28
C GLY A 206 25.62 9.63 5.32
N THR A 207 24.43 10.09 4.90
CA THR A 207 23.27 10.28 5.75
C THR A 207 22.75 8.94 6.27
N THR A 208 22.40 8.89 7.56
CA THR A 208 21.78 7.74 8.19
C THR A 208 20.27 7.82 8.05
N PHE A 209 19.62 6.73 7.66
CA PHE A 209 18.18 6.69 7.51
C PHE A 209 17.51 5.72 8.49
N MET A 210 16.42 6.16 9.09
CA MET A 210 15.43 5.30 9.71
C MET A 210 14.20 5.29 8.80
N PHE A 211 13.93 4.15 8.17
CA PHE A 211 12.90 4.02 7.14
C PHE A 211 11.73 3.22 7.67
N ILE A 212 10.58 3.85 7.84
CA ILE A 212 9.36 3.20 8.31
C ILE A 212 8.49 2.88 7.11
N THR A 213 8.08 1.63 6.97
CA THR A 213 7.18 1.19 5.92
C THR A 213 6.46 -0.10 6.34
N HIS A 214 5.37 -0.41 5.68
CA HIS A 214 4.71 -1.71 5.74
C HIS A 214 5.03 -2.57 4.50
N ASP A 215 5.70 -2.02 3.47
CA ASP A 215 6.08 -2.70 2.24
C ASP A 215 7.45 -3.40 2.40
N LEU A 216 7.42 -4.72 2.51
CA LEU A 216 8.63 -5.54 2.67
C LEU A 216 9.47 -5.62 1.38
N GLY A 217 8.87 -5.43 0.20
CA GLY A 217 9.62 -5.32 -1.05
C GLY A 217 10.53 -4.09 -1.05
N VAL A 218 10.01 -2.96 -0.57
CA VAL A 218 10.80 -1.74 -0.35
C VAL A 218 11.93 -1.99 0.66
N VAL A 219 11.64 -2.70 1.76
CA VAL A 219 12.64 -3.03 2.78
C VAL A 219 13.76 -3.87 2.18
N ALA A 220 13.44 -4.91 1.40
CA ALA A 220 14.42 -5.76 0.71
C ALA A 220 15.33 -4.95 -0.22
N GLU A 221 14.81 -3.86 -0.77
CA GLU A 221 15.51 -3.01 -1.73
C GLU A 221 16.49 -2.02 -1.09
N VAL A 222 16.17 -1.45 0.08
CA VAL A 222 16.94 -0.32 0.63
C VAL A 222 17.62 -0.60 1.95
N ALA A 223 17.13 -1.55 2.78
CA ALA A 223 17.55 -1.69 4.15
C ALA A 223 18.85 -2.49 4.33
N ASP A 224 19.67 -2.07 5.30
CA ASP A 224 20.79 -2.88 5.80
C ASP A 224 20.34 -3.77 6.96
N ARG A 225 19.50 -3.21 7.86
CA ARG A 225 18.92 -3.89 9.00
C ARG A 225 17.43 -3.63 9.08
N VAL A 226 16.72 -4.56 9.70
CA VAL A 226 15.27 -4.50 9.86
C VAL A 226 14.90 -4.69 11.32
N ALA A 227 14.05 -3.83 11.85
CA ALA A 227 13.38 -3.98 13.14
C ALA A 227 11.89 -4.21 12.91
N VAL A 228 11.40 -5.36 13.34
CA VAL A 228 9.97 -5.72 13.24
C VAL A 228 9.27 -5.31 14.52
N MET A 229 8.24 -4.47 14.37
CA MET A 229 7.47 -3.90 15.49
C MET A 229 6.08 -4.50 15.55
N TYR A 230 5.67 -4.95 16.74
CA TYR A 230 4.32 -5.43 17.01
C TYR A 230 3.83 -4.95 18.38
N ALA A 231 2.60 -4.43 18.45
CA ALA A 231 1.95 -4.00 19.70
C ALA A 231 2.85 -3.13 20.61
N GLY A 232 3.56 -2.17 20.05
CA GLY A 232 4.42 -1.22 20.77
C GLY A 232 5.81 -1.74 21.11
N LYS A 233 6.23 -2.92 20.66
CA LYS A 233 7.53 -3.54 20.93
C LYS A 233 8.27 -3.91 19.65
N ILE A 234 9.60 -3.92 19.70
CA ILE A 234 10.42 -4.61 18.70
C ILE A 234 10.41 -6.09 19.07
N VAL A 235 9.88 -6.93 18.19
CA VAL A 235 9.78 -8.38 18.39
C VAL A 235 10.90 -9.15 17.70
N GLU A 236 11.49 -8.56 16.66
CA GLU A 236 12.65 -9.13 15.98
C GLU A 236 13.50 -8.01 15.36
N ILE A 237 14.84 -8.14 15.42
CA ILE A 237 15.76 -7.20 14.78
C ILE A 237 16.99 -7.94 14.28
N GLY A 238 17.42 -7.65 13.05
CA GLY A 238 18.57 -8.30 12.41
C GLY A 238 18.99 -7.61 11.13
N LYS A 239 19.99 -8.17 10.45
CA LYS A 239 20.30 -7.76 9.06
C LYS A 239 19.14 -8.14 8.15
N VAL A 240 19.00 -7.42 7.03
CA VAL A 240 17.91 -7.70 6.07
C VAL A 240 17.90 -9.17 5.65
N ASP A 241 19.05 -9.78 5.33
CA ASP A 241 19.15 -11.18 4.93
C ASP A 241 18.73 -12.14 6.06
N GLU A 242 19.05 -11.83 7.32
CA GLU A 242 18.67 -12.65 8.48
C GLU A 242 17.15 -12.66 8.69
N ILE A 243 16.50 -11.50 8.53
CA ILE A 243 15.05 -11.35 8.70
C ILE A 243 14.29 -12.02 7.53
N PHE A 244 14.77 -11.89 6.29
CA PHE A 244 14.08 -12.44 5.13
C PHE A 244 14.27 -13.95 4.96
N TYR A 245 15.48 -14.47 5.21
CA TYR A 245 15.78 -15.89 4.96
C TYR A 245 15.75 -16.76 6.22
N ASN A 246 15.84 -16.17 7.41
CA ASN A 246 15.85 -16.91 8.67
C ASN A 246 15.00 -16.22 9.75
N PRO A 247 13.74 -15.82 9.48
CA PRO A 247 12.88 -15.18 10.47
C PRO A 247 12.62 -16.14 11.63
N GLN A 248 12.68 -15.64 12.86
CA GLN A 248 12.49 -16.46 14.06
C GLN A 248 11.13 -16.21 14.71
N HIS A 249 10.70 -14.96 14.78
CA HIS A 249 9.43 -14.62 15.41
C HIS A 249 8.25 -15.05 14.54
N PRO A 250 7.20 -15.71 15.09
CA PRO A 250 6.03 -16.15 14.31
C PRO A 250 5.33 -15.02 13.54
N TYR A 251 5.28 -13.81 14.12
CA TYR A 251 4.74 -12.63 13.44
C TYR A 251 5.56 -12.24 12.20
N THR A 252 6.89 -12.25 12.28
CA THR A 252 7.77 -11.95 11.13
C THR A 252 7.57 -12.98 10.01
N LYS A 253 7.45 -14.26 10.37
CA LYS A 253 7.14 -15.33 9.41
C LYS A 253 5.81 -15.07 8.72
N GLY A 254 4.77 -14.78 9.51
CA GLY A 254 3.44 -14.49 8.98
C GLY A 254 3.40 -13.26 8.08
N LEU A 255 4.19 -12.20 8.38
CA LEU A 255 4.30 -11.02 7.52
C LEU A 255 4.94 -11.35 6.16
N LEU A 256 6.03 -12.16 6.16
CA LEU A 256 6.71 -12.58 4.94
C LEU A 256 5.85 -13.54 4.11
N GLU A 257 5.15 -14.46 4.76
CA GLU A 257 4.26 -15.42 4.11
C GLU A 257 2.96 -14.79 3.57
N ALA A 258 2.53 -13.63 4.10
CA ALA A 258 1.35 -12.91 3.62
C ALA A 258 1.59 -12.15 2.30
N MET A 259 2.84 -12.08 1.84
CA MET A 259 3.15 -11.46 0.55
C MET A 259 2.85 -12.42 -0.59
N PRO A 260 2.24 -11.92 -1.69
CA PRO A 260 2.04 -12.76 -2.87
C PRO A 260 3.39 -13.14 -3.47
N ASP A 261 3.63 -14.43 -3.60
CA ASP A 261 4.75 -14.95 -4.39
C ASP A 261 4.34 -14.91 -5.87
N LEU A 262 5.09 -14.16 -6.68
CA LEU A 262 4.85 -14.07 -8.12
C LEU A 262 4.98 -15.41 -8.86
N LYS A 263 5.45 -16.46 -8.17
CA LYS A 263 5.65 -17.82 -8.72
C LYS A 263 4.60 -18.83 -8.23
N GLN A 264 3.81 -18.50 -7.21
CA GLN A 264 2.74 -19.37 -6.69
C GLN A 264 1.45 -19.11 -7.45
N GLY A 265 0.83 -20.18 -7.94
CA GLY A 265 -0.46 -20.15 -8.62
C GLY A 265 -1.65 -19.87 -7.66
N ASP A 266 -2.82 -20.43 -7.95
CA ASP A 266 -4.15 -20.16 -7.31
C ASP A 266 -4.32 -20.48 -5.81
N GLU A 267 -3.26 -20.73 -5.04
CA GLU A 267 -3.35 -20.97 -3.60
C GLU A 267 -3.79 -19.69 -2.85
N GLU A 268 -4.64 -19.85 -1.83
CA GLU A 268 -5.02 -18.72 -0.97
C GLU A 268 -3.80 -18.06 -0.33
N LEU A 269 -3.76 -16.71 -0.37
CA LEU A 269 -2.71 -15.96 0.31
C LEU A 269 -2.72 -16.31 1.80
N LYS A 270 -1.54 -16.63 2.33
CA LYS A 270 -1.42 -16.86 3.76
C LYS A 270 -1.70 -15.55 4.52
N THR A 271 -2.44 -15.65 5.58
CA THR A 271 -2.86 -14.49 6.38
C THR A 271 -2.50 -14.70 7.84
N ILE A 272 -2.17 -13.61 8.53
CA ILE A 272 -2.04 -13.63 9.99
C ILE A 272 -3.45 -13.61 10.59
N PRO A 273 -3.84 -14.61 11.39
CA PRO A 273 -5.19 -14.68 11.94
C PRO A 273 -5.46 -13.57 12.97
N GLY A 274 -6.73 -13.23 13.16
CA GLY A 274 -7.18 -12.30 14.21
C GLY A 274 -6.77 -10.84 13.95
N ALA A 275 -6.80 -10.03 15.01
CA ALA A 275 -6.47 -8.61 14.99
C ALA A 275 -5.40 -8.27 16.06
N PRO A 276 -4.63 -7.18 15.88
CA PRO A 276 -3.72 -6.72 16.91
C PRO A 276 -4.44 -6.41 18.23
N PRO A 277 -3.78 -6.62 19.39
CA PRO A 277 -4.38 -6.35 20.69
C PRO A 277 -4.63 -4.86 20.90
N ASN A 278 -5.67 -4.53 21.67
CA ASN A 278 -5.92 -3.17 22.08
C ASN A 278 -4.90 -2.72 23.13
N LEU A 279 -4.10 -1.70 22.81
CA LEU A 279 -3.04 -1.18 23.69
C LEU A 279 -3.55 -0.31 24.85
N LEU A 280 -4.87 -0.12 24.97
CA LEU A 280 -5.51 0.36 26.18
C LEU A 280 -5.41 -0.68 27.31
N TYR A 281 -5.50 -1.97 26.94
CA TYR A 281 -5.38 -3.13 27.83
C TYR A 281 -4.33 -4.11 27.29
N PRO A 282 -3.04 -3.74 27.29
CA PRO A 282 -2.01 -4.60 26.72
C PRO A 282 -1.96 -5.95 27.45
N PRO A 283 -1.79 -7.07 26.73
CA PRO A 283 -1.69 -8.39 27.34
C PRO A 283 -0.46 -8.47 28.28
N LYS A 284 -0.55 -9.34 29.30
CA LYS A 284 0.55 -9.55 30.27
C LYS A 284 1.68 -10.37 29.69
N GLY A 285 1.37 -11.30 28.80
CA GLY A 285 2.33 -12.15 28.11
C GLY A 285 2.76 -11.58 26.75
N ASP A 286 3.14 -12.48 25.85
CA ASP A 286 3.44 -12.12 24.47
C ASP A 286 2.19 -11.53 23.80
N ALA A 287 2.32 -10.33 23.26
CA ALA A 287 1.23 -9.65 22.58
C ALA A 287 0.74 -10.39 21.32
N PHE A 288 1.56 -11.26 20.75
CA PHE A 288 1.21 -12.06 19.58
C PHE A 288 0.60 -13.42 19.92
N ALA A 289 0.54 -13.84 21.20
CA ALA A 289 0.12 -15.17 21.63
C ALA A 289 -1.23 -15.61 21.06
N GLU A 290 -2.25 -14.74 21.04
CA GLU A 290 -3.60 -15.05 20.51
C GLU A 290 -3.63 -15.29 18.99
N ARG A 291 -2.65 -14.78 18.27
CA ARG A 291 -2.52 -14.90 16.80
C ARG A 291 -1.45 -15.92 16.39
N ASN A 292 -0.70 -16.46 17.36
CA ASN A 292 0.37 -17.41 17.15
C ASN A 292 -0.18 -18.84 17.18
N THR A 293 -0.21 -19.50 16.02
CA THR A 293 -0.65 -20.91 15.93
C THR A 293 0.23 -21.88 16.69
N ALA A 294 1.48 -21.48 16.98
CA ALA A 294 2.44 -22.24 17.75
C ALA A 294 2.64 -21.71 19.18
N ALA A 295 1.65 -20.97 19.73
CA ALA A 295 1.74 -20.38 21.04
C ALA A 295 1.90 -21.44 22.15
N LEU A 296 2.81 -21.16 23.07
CA LEU A 296 3.03 -21.97 24.27
C LEU A 296 2.21 -21.37 25.44
N LYS A 297 1.92 -22.18 26.45
CA LYS A 297 1.22 -21.67 27.66
C LYS A 297 1.93 -20.49 28.32
N ILE A 298 3.26 -20.42 28.25
CA ILE A 298 4.06 -19.34 28.79
C ILE A 298 3.84 -18.02 28.06
N ASP A 299 3.53 -18.05 26.74
CA ASP A 299 3.28 -16.86 25.94
C ASP A 299 2.10 -16.04 26.48
N TYR A 300 1.10 -16.68 27.11
CA TYR A 300 -0.05 -16.00 27.71
C TYR A 300 0.24 -15.37 29.08
N ILE A 301 1.34 -15.74 29.73
CA ILE A 301 1.62 -15.39 31.13
C ILE A 301 2.80 -14.41 31.23
N HIS A 302 3.86 -14.65 30.45
CA HIS A 302 5.12 -13.90 30.52
C HIS A 302 5.55 -13.43 29.13
N GLU A 303 5.97 -12.18 29.06
CA GLU A 303 6.58 -11.63 27.84
C GLU A 303 7.92 -12.33 27.57
N PRO A 304 8.18 -12.73 26.29
CA PRO A 304 9.46 -13.31 25.93
C PRO A 304 10.57 -12.24 25.96
N PRO A 305 11.76 -12.57 26.49
CA PRO A 305 12.93 -11.70 26.36
C PRO A 305 13.46 -11.75 24.91
N MET A 306 14.30 -10.79 24.54
CA MET A 306 15.03 -10.81 23.28
C MET A 306 16.14 -11.89 23.35
N PHE A 307 15.94 -13.02 22.67
CA PHE A 307 16.93 -14.08 22.53
C PHE A 307 17.92 -13.73 21.41
N LYS A 308 19.20 -13.96 21.66
CA LYS A 308 20.26 -13.82 20.65
C LYS A 308 20.24 -15.03 19.72
N VAL A 309 20.05 -14.80 18.43
CA VAL A 309 20.06 -15.81 17.36
C VAL A 309 21.43 -15.84 16.67
N SER A 310 21.95 -14.65 16.33
CA SER A 310 23.30 -14.44 15.81
C SER A 310 23.95 -13.21 16.44
N GLU A 311 25.11 -12.78 15.98
CA GLU A 311 25.77 -11.56 16.46
C GLU A 311 24.93 -10.29 16.17
N THR A 312 24.10 -10.33 15.15
CA THR A 312 23.29 -9.18 14.70
C THR A 312 21.79 -9.44 14.76
N HIS A 313 21.36 -10.67 15.04
CA HIS A 313 19.97 -11.12 14.99
C HIS A 313 19.42 -11.45 16.38
N TYR A 314 18.31 -10.83 16.76
CA TYR A 314 17.62 -11.03 18.03
C TYR A 314 16.12 -11.16 17.79
N ALA A 315 15.46 -12.06 18.55
CA ALA A 315 14.01 -12.26 18.45
C ALA A 315 13.37 -12.52 19.82
N ALA A 316 12.21 -11.94 20.06
CA ALA A 316 11.44 -12.05 21.30
C ALA A 316 10.38 -13.15 21.19
N THR A 317 10.77 -14.41 21.26
CA THR A 317 9.84 -15.55 21.24
C THR A 317 10.32 -16.68 22.13
N TRP A 318 9.41 -17.23 22.94
CA TRP A 318 9.71 -18.39 23.79
C TRP A 318 10.04 -19.65 22.99
N LEU A 319 9.72 -19.72 21.69
CA LEU A 319 10.08 -20.83 20.81
C LEU A 319 11.62 -21.00 20.68
N LEU A 320 12.39 -19.97 20.97
CA LEU A 320 13.86 -20.02 20.99
C LEU A 320 14.44 -20.55 22.29
N HIS A 321 13.64 -20.68 23.34
CA HIS A 321 14.09 -21.21 24.61
C HIS A 321 14.42 -22.71 24.50
N GLU A 322 15.50 -23.17 25.14
CA GLU A 322 16.01 -24.54 25.03
C GLU A 322 14.96 -25.63 25.32
N LYS A 323 14.09 -25.39 26.31
CA LYS A 323 13.02 -26.33 26.67
C LYS A 323 11.93 -26.41 25.59
N ALA A 324 11.64 -25.32 24.88
CA ALA A 324 10.66 -25.30 23.81
C ALA A 324 11.16 -26.01 22.53
N LYS A 325 12.46 -25.93 22.23
CA LYS A 325 13.06 -26.64 21.08
C LYS A 325 12.90 -28.16 21.19
N LYS A 326 12.96 -28.73 22.39
CA LYS A 326 12.74 -30.18 22.62
C LYS A 326 11.29 -30.59 22.30
N VAL A 327 10.31 -29.81 22.75
CA VAL A 327 8.89 -30.09 22.52
C VAL A 327 8.53 -29.97 21.03
N ALA A 328 9.05 -28.96 20.32
CA ALA A 328 8.83 -28.78 18.89
C ALA A 328 9.39 -29.93 18.02
N THR A 329 10.49 -30.56 18.46
CA THR A 329 11.07 -31.71 17.78
C THR A 329 10.21 -32.97 17.94
N GLU A 330 9.59 -33.15 19.10
CA GLU A 330 8.67 -34.26 19.39
C GLU A 330 7.34 -34.12 18.60
N ILE A 331 6.79 -32.90 18.45
CA ILE A 331 5.56 -32.64 17.68
C ILE A 331 5.79 -32.88 16.18
N LYS A 332 6.89 -32.41 15.60
CA LYS A 332 7.23 -32.66 14.19
C LYS A 332 7.38 -34.15 13.85
N ALA A 333 7.87 -34.94 14.79
CA ALA A 333 7.96 -36.38 14.61
C ALA A 333 6.58 -37.09 14.61
N SER A 334 5.55 -36.49 15.23
CA SER A 334 4.17 -37.02 15.26
C SER A 334 3.30 -36.57 14.10
N GLU A 335 3.61 -35.42 13.49
CA GLU A 335 2.82 -34.82 12.38
C GLU A 335 3.22 -35.32 10.98
N SER A 336 4.36 -35.99 10.84
CA SER A 336 4.80 -36.51 9.54
C SER A 336 3.90 -37.63 8.95
N ASN A 337 2.86 -38.04 9.67
CA ASN A 337 1.94 -39.13 9.25
C ASN A 337 0.55 -38.65 8.79
N GLN A 338 0.27 -37.32 8.68
CA GLN A 338 -1.04 -36.85 8.28
C GLN A 338 -0.96 -35.65 7.31
N ARG A 339 -0.37 -35.85 6.14
CA ARG A 339 -0.55 -34.92 5.01
C ARG A 339 -0.79 -35.72 3.75
N ASP A 340 -2.03 -36.03 3.49
CA ASP A 340 -2.56 -36.28 2.16
C ASP A 340 -4.07 -36.03 2.19
N SER A 341 -4.46 -34.80 1.88
CA SER A 341 -5.78 -34.51 1.34
C SER A 341 -5.62 -33.40 0.28
N MET A 342 -5.40 -33.87 -0.95
CA MET A 342 -5.53 -33.03 -2.15
C MET A 342 -6.91 -32.44 -2.22
N VAL A 343 -7.04 -31.14 -2.01
CA VAL A 343 -8.19 -30.39 -2.47
C VAL A 343 -7.95 -30.07 -3.95
N SER A 344 -8.58 -30.90 -4.79
CA SER A 344 -8.64 -30.64 -6.24
C SER A 344 -9.37 -29.32 -6.47
N SER A 345 -8.64 -28.27 -6.83
CA SER A 345 -9.21 -27.00 -7.30
C SER A 345 -9.89 -27.26 -8.66
N LYS A 346 -11.21 -27.26 -8.68
CA LYS A 346 -11.97 -27.18 -9.93
C LYS A 346 -11.68 -25.81 -10.54
N VAL A 347 -10.91 -25.76 -11.59
CA VAL A 347 -10.76 -24.59 -12.48
C VAL A 347 -12.17 -24.22 -12.94
N LYS A 348 -12.69 -23.09 -12.46
CA LYS A 348 -13.98 -22.56 -12.88
C LYS A 348 -13.75 -21.92 -14.26
N LYS A 349 -14.39 -22.45 -15.29
CA LYS A 349 -14.41 -21.80 -16.62
C LYS A 349 -15.16 -20.47 -16.45
N VAL A 350 -14.48 -19.36 -16.70
CA VAL A 350 -15.10 -18.04 -16.85
C VAL A 350 -16.11 -18.16 -18.01
N SER A 351 -17.30 -17.58 -17.83
CA SER A 351 -18.33 -17.57 -18.86
C SER A 351 -17.88 -16.64 -20.00
N ASN A 352 -18.13 -17.00 -21.25
CA ASN A 352 -17.91 -16.12 -22.41
C ASN A 352 -19.03 -15.06 -22.56
N GLU A 353 -19.96 -14.96 -21.59
CA GLU A 353 -21.05 -13.98 -21.60
C GLU A 353 -20.50 -12.62 -21.13
N LYS A 354 -20.51 -11.63 -22.02
CA LYS A 354 -20.11 -10.26 -21.69
C LYS A 354 -21.17 -9.59 -20.82
N ILE A 355 -20.77 -9.18 -19.60
CA ILE A 355 -21.65 -8.43 -18.69
C ILE A 355 -21.53 -6.92 -18.91
N LEU A 356 -20.32 -6.45 -19.25
CA LEU A 356 -20.03 -5.04 -19.50
C LEU A 356 -19.26 -4.91 -20.83
N GLU A 357 -19.69 -3.97 -21.68
CA GLU A 357 -18.98 -3.59 -22.90
C GLU A 357 -18.82 -2.07 -22.93
N ILE A 358 -17.62 -1.60 -23.19
CA ILE A 358 -17.26 -0.18 -23.30
C ILE A 358 -16.68 0.05 -24.68
N LYS A 359 -17.21 1.06 -25.41
CA LYS A 359 -16.80 1.40 -26.78
C LYS A 359 -16.43 2.87 -26.88
N ASP A 360 -15.17 3.15 -27.20
CA ASP A 360 -14.59 4.50 -27.40
C ASP A 360 -14.96 5.49 -26.30
N LEU A 361 -14.93 5.06 -25.03
CA LEU A 361 -15.30 5.89 -23.89
C LEU A 361 -14.35 7.07 -23.73
N LYS A 362 -14.91 8.28 -23.68
CA LYS A 362 -14.17 9.51 -23.39
C LYS A 362 -14.80 10.24 -22.22
N GLN A 363 -13.97 10.67 -21.29
CA GLN A 363 -14.36 11.48 -20.15
C GLN A 363 -13.45 12.70 -20.04
N TYR A 364 -14.00 13.86 -20.31
CA TYR A 364 -13.27 15.13 -20.35
C TYR A 364 -13.79 16.09 -19.30
N PHE A 365 -12.87 16.75 -18.61
CA PHE A 365 -13.20 17.76 -17.59
C PHE A 365 -12.70 19.14 -18.03
N PRO A 366 -13.56 20.18 -18.03
CA PRO A 366 -13.14 21.53 -18.34
C PRO A 366 -12.28 22.11 -17.20
N LEU A 367 -11.11 22.64 -17.54
CA LEU A 367 -10.21 23.33 -16.61
C LEU A 367 -10.15 24.83 -16.98
N GLY A 368 -11.10 25.62 -16.46
CA GLY A 368 -11.26 27.05 -16.81
C GLY A 368 -11.74 27.26 -18.26
N ARG A 369 -11.45 28.44 -18.84
CA ARG A 369 -12.04 28.85 -20.13
C ARG A 369 -11.44 28.20 -21.38
N LYS A 370 -10.23 27.60 -21.33
CA LYS A 370 -9.51 27.14 -22.54
C LYS A 370 -8.75 25.81 -22.40
N LYS A 371 -8.80 25.16 -21.25
CA LYS A 371 -8.09 23.89 -21.04
C LYS A 371 -9.08 22.78 -20.73
N ILE A 372 -8.88 21.61 -21.33
CA ILE A 372 -9.66 20.40 -21.11
C ILE A 372 -8.71 19.34 -20.61
N ILE A 373 -9.05 18.66 -19.52
CA ILE A 373 -8.35 17.47 -19.05
C ILE A 373 -9.05 16.26 -19.68
N LYS A 374 -8.33 15.53 -20.50
CA LYS A 374 -8.76 14.26 -21.09
C LYS A 374 -8.41 13.14 -20.09
N ALA A 375 -9.29 12.92 -19.12
CA ALA A 375 -9.04 11.91 -18.10
C ALA A 375 -9.16 10.49 -18.63
N VAL A 376 -10.10 10.26 -19.56
CA VAL A 376 -10.26 9.04 -20.33
C VAL A 376 -10.40 9.44 -21.80
N ASP A 377 -9.63 8.83 -22.71
CA ASP A 377 -9.54 9.26 -24.11
C ASP A 377 -9.56 8.05 -25.06
N GLY A 378 -10.75 7.45 -25.22
CA GLY A 378 -11.00 6.38 -26.19
C GLY A 378 -10.74 4.98 -25.65
N ILE A 379 -11.28 4.65 -24.46
CA ILE A 379 -11.18 3.30 -23.89
C ILE A 379 -12.21 2.37 -24.52
N THR A 380 -11.74 1.22 -24.98
CA THR A 380 -12.58 0.09 -25.42
C THR A 380 -12.16 -1.16 -24.67
N LEU A 381 -13.08 -1.77 -23.94
CA LEU A 381 -12.87 -3.02 -23.21
C LEU A 381 -14.20 -3.76 -22.98
N ASP A 382 -14.10 -5.04 -22.69
CA ASP A 382 -15.21 -5.88 -22.25
C ASP A 382 -14.85 -6.63 -20.96
N VAL A 383 -15.86 -6.98 -20.18
CA VAL A 383 -15.74 -7.79 -18.96
C VAL A 383 -16.74 -8.92 -19.02
N ASN A 384 -16.27 -10.15 -18.79
CA ASN A 384 -17.10 -11.34 -18.81
C ASN A 384 -17.75 -11.59 -17.43
N LYS A 385 -18.89 -12.27 -17.44
CA LYS A 385 -19.60 -12.61 -16.22
C LYS A 385 -18.78 -13.56 -15.33
N GLY A 386 -18.62 -13.21 -14.07
CA GLY A 386 -17.82 -13.96 -13.11
C GLY A 386 -16.31 -13.74 -13.22
N GLU A 387 -15.86 -12.83 -14.10
CA GLU A 387 -14.47 -12.42 -14.29
C GLU A 387 -14.05 -11.36 -13.26
N THR A 388 -12.79 -11.39 -12.87
CA THR A 388 -12.12 -10.23 -12.24
C THR A 388 -11.22 -9.57 -13.27
N PHE A 389 -11.62 -8.40 -13.77
CA PHE A 389 -10.82 -7.58 -14.66
C PHE A 389 -9.97 -6.58 -13.85
N GLY A 390 -8.65 -6.73 -13.90
CA GLY A 390 -7.70 -5.81 -13.28
C GLY A 390 -7.49 -4.55 -14.14
N LEU A 391 -7.56 -3.35 -13.54
CA LEU A 391 -7.26 -2.10 -14.23
C LEU A 391 -6.10 -1.39 -13.51
N VAL A 392 -4.93 -1.35 -14.14
CA VAL A 392 -3.67 -0.87 -13.56
C VAL A 392 -3.09 0.32 -14.33
N GLY A 393 -2.13 1.02 -13.71
CA GLY A 393 -1.41 2.16 -14.28
C GLY A 393 -1.06 3.21 -13.22
N GLU A 394 -0.30 4.23 -13.60
CA GLU A 394 0.11 5.31 -12.69
C GLU A 394 -1.06 6.12 -12.14
N SER A 395 -0.84 6.83 -11.02
CA SER A 395 -1.82 7.74 -10.45
C SER A 395 -2.19 8.86 -11.44
N GLY A 396 -3.49 9.14 -11.57
CA GLY A 396 -4.00 10.14 -12.50
C GLY A 396 -4.09 9.68 -13.96
N CYS A 397 -3.83 8.42 -14.32
CA CYS A 397 -3.99 7.91 -15.68
C CYS A 397 -5.46 7.67 -16.10
N GLY A 398 -6.44 7.81 -15.17
CA GLY A 398 -7.87 7.75 -15.47
C GLY A 398 -8.62 6.54 -14.91
N LYS A 399 -8.01 5.62 -14.18
CA LYS A 399 -8.63 4.39 -13.63
C LYS A 399 -9.91 4.66 -12.82
N SER A 400 -9.79 5.42 -11.76
CA SER A 400 -10.93 5.78 -10.89
C SER A 400 -11.99 6.60 -11.64
N THR A 401 -11.57 7.42 -12.62
CA THR A 401 -12.51 8.14 -13.49
C THR A 401 -13.32 7.17 -14.33
N THR A 402 -12.68 6.15 -14.93
CA THR A 402 -13.35 5.08 -15.68
C THR A 402 -14.36 4.36 -14.79
N GLY A 403 -13.96 3.91 -13.60
CA GLY A 403 -14.87 3.24 -12.65
C GLY A 403 -16.09 4.11 -12.28
N ARG A 404 -15.86 5.39 -11.93
CA ARG A 404 -16.93 6.34 -11.59
C ARG A 404 -17.86 6.64 -12.76
N THR A 405 -17.36 6.60 -13.99
CA THR A 405 -18.18 6.79 -15.18
C THR A 405 -19.06 5.57 -15.44
N ILE A 406 -18.56 4.35 -15.22
CA ILE A 406 -19.33 3.11 -15.38
C ILE A 406 -20.51 3.06 -14.39
N VAL A 407 -20.31 3.45 -13.12
CA VAL A 407 -21.41 3.49 -12.12
C VAL A 407 -22.34 4.71 -12.28
N GLY A 408 -22.07 5.59 -13.25
CA GLY A 408 -22.91 6.76 -13.52
C GLY A 408 -22.68 7.95 -12.58
N LEU A 409 -21.59 7.96 -11.80
CA LEU A 409 -21.22 9.13 -10.97
C LEU A 409 -20.68 10.28 -11.81
N ASN A 410 -20.13 10.01 -12.99
CA ASN A 410 -19.72 11.01 -13.97
C ASN A 410 -20.58 10.81 -15.23
N ALA A 411 -21.08 11.90 -15.81
CA ALA A 411 -21.76 11.85 -17.10
C ALA A 411 -20.76 11.55 -18.22
N VAL A 412 -21.06 10.60 -19.11
CA VAL A 412 -20.23 10.23 -20.25
C VAL A 412 -20.07 11.43 -21.20
N SER A 413 -18.84 11.81 -21.54
CA SER A 413 -18.58 12.89 -22.51
C SER A 413 -18.79 12.45 -23.94
N SER A 414 -18.36 11.24 -24.31
CA SER A 414 -18.67 10.54 -25.57
C SER A 414 -18.30 9.05 -25.46
N GLY A 415 -18.77 8.23 -26.40
CA GLY A 415 -18.65 6.78 -26.37
C GLY A 415 -19.86 6.12 -25.73
N GLU A 416 -19.86 4.80 -25.69
CA GLU A 416 -21.00 3.98 -25.27
C GLU A 416 -20.57 2.98 -24.22
N ILE A 417 -21.43 2.75 -23.22
CA ILE A 417 -21.25 1.72 -22.19
C ILE A 417 -22.53 0.88 -22.17
N TYR A 418 -22.38 -0.42 -22.36
CA TYR A 418 -23.46 -1.40 -22.29
C TYR A 418 -23.29 -2.30 -21.06
N PHE A 419 -24.35 -2.44 -20.30
CA PHE A 419 -24.42 -3.39 -19.19
C PHE A 419 -25.51 -4.41 -19.47
N LYS A 420 -25.16 -5.71 -19.47
CA LYS A 420 -26.06 -6.81 -19.88
C LYS A 420 -26.72 -6.54 -21.26
N GLY A 421 -25.97 -5.99 -22.21
CA GLY A 421 -26.43 -5.65 -23.56
C GLY A 421 -27.32 -4.41 -23.67
N ARG A 422 -27.59 -3.70 -22.56
CA ARG A 422 -28.38 -2.47 -22.52
C ARG A 422 -27.49 -1.27 -22.23
N GLU A 423 -27.61 -0.20 -23.00
CA GLU A 423 -26.85 1.04 -22.80
C GLU A 423 -27.18 1.70 -21.47
N ILE A 424 -26.13 2.04 -20.66
CA ILE A 424 -26.29 2.54 -19.28
C ILE A 424 -27.11 3.83 -19.20
N GLN A 425 -27.07 4.68 -20.19
CA GLN A 425 -27.82 5.94 -20.24
C GLN A 425 -29.35 5.71 -20.37
N THR A 426 -29.78 4.52 -20.74
CA THR A 426 -31.21 4.15 -20.89
C THR A 426 -31.82 3.59 -19.61
N PHE A 427 -31.01 3.34 -18.56
CA PHE A 427 -31.52 2.90 -17.28
C PHE A 427 -32.24 4.04 -16.54
N LYS A 428 -33.35 3.73 -15.88
CA LYS A 428 -34.03 4.70 -15.04
C LYS A 428 -33.19 5.00 -13.80
N ASN A 429 -33.41 6.19 -13.21
CA ASN A 429 -32.72 6.60 -11.99
C ASN A 429 -32.80 5.51 -10.90
N GLY A 430 -31.66 5.05 -10.44
CA GLY A 430 -31.53 4.04 -9.38
C GLY A 430 -31.60 2.58 -9.84
N GLU A 431 -32.04 2.27 -11.06
CA GLU A 431 -32.12 0.88 -11.58
C GLU A 431 -30.71 0.27 -11.73
N LEU A 432 -29.78 1.01 -12.31
CA LEU A 432 -28.38 0.59 -12.48
C LEU A 432 -27.65 0.40 -11.14
N ASN A 433 -27.96 1.24 -10.16
CA ASN A 433 -27.29 1.25 -8.85
C ASN A 433 -27.58 0.02 -7.99
N LYS A 434 -28.56 -0.81 -8.34
CA LYS A 434 -28.76 -2.11 -7.72
C LYS A 434 -27.77 -3.14 -8.27
N ASP A 435 -27.59 -3.17 -9.58
CA ASP A 435 -26.83 -4.21 -10.27
C ASP A 435 -25.32 -3.91 -10.34
N ILE A 436 -24.92 -2.63 -10.28
CA ILE A 436 -23.54 -2.19 -10.25
C ILE A 436 -23.27 -1.43 -8.97
N GLN A 437 -22.30 -1.88 -8.18
CA GLN A 437 -21.88 -1.24 -6.94
C GLN A 437 -20.41 -0.82 -6.98
N MET A 438 -20.04 0.14 -6.13
CA MET A 438 -18.66 0.62 -6.03
C MET A 438 -18.17 0.53 -4.58
N VAL A 439 -16.99 -0.07 -4.41
CA VAL A 439 -16.20 -0.01 -3.18
C VAL A 439 -15.15 1.08 -3.36
N PHE A 440 -15.18 2.11 -2.52
CA PHE A 440 -14.34 3.30 -2.67
C PHE A 440 -12.96 3.14 -2.03
N GLN A 441 -12.01 3.89 -2.52
CA GLN A 441 -10.61 3.93 -2.09
C GLN A 441 -10.43 4.29 -0.61
N ASP A 442 -11.15 5.31 -0.13
CA ASP A 442 -11.06 5.77 1.26
C ASP A 442 -12.29 5.30 2.06
N PRO A 443 -12.11 4.31 2.96
CA PRO A 443 -13.18 3.83 3.79
C PRO A 443 -13.67 4.84 4.84
N TYR A 444 -12.87 5.87 5.17
CA TYR A 444 -13.29 6.91 6.12
C TYR A 444 -14.30 7.88 5.51
N SER A 445 -14.03 8.37 4.31
CA SER A 445 -14.91 9.32 3.63
C SER A 445 -16.15 8.66 3.02
N SER A 446 -16.11 7.35 2.77
CA SER A 446 -17.20 6.60 2.14
C SER A 446 -18.31 6.17 3.09
N LEU A 447 -18.06 6.15 4.41
CA LEU A 447 -19.03 5.76 5.43
C LEU A 447 -19.52 6.98 6.22
N ASN A 448 -20.83 7.12 6.40
CA ASN A 448 -21.38 8.20 7.21
C ASN A 448 -21.00 8.00 8.69
N PRO A 449 -20.18 8.91 9.30
CA PRO A 449 -19.68 8.71 10.66
C PRO A 449 -20.76 8.82 11.76
N ARG A 450 -21.97 9.29 11.41
CA ARG A 450 -23.10 9.47 12.33
C ARG A 450 -24.07 8.32 12.32
N TRP A 451 -23.92 7.36 11.39
CA TRP A 451 -24.79 6.19 11.26
C TRP A 451 -24.16 4.97 11.91
N THR A 452 -25.01 4.06 12.38
CA THR A 452 -24.55 2.75 12.82
C THR A 452 -24.11 1.90 11.62
N VAL A 453 -23.28 0.91 11.88
CA VAL A 453 -22.87 -0.05 10.84
C VAL A 453 -24.08 -0.73 10.21
N ALA A 454 -25.10 -1.07 11.01
CA ALA A 454 -26.34 -1.67 10.51
C ALA A 454 -27.07 -0.74 9.52
N ASP A 455 -27.13 0.56 9.80
CA ASP A 455 -27.81 1.51 8.92
C ASP A 455 -27.00 1.75 7.65
N ILE A 456 -25.66 1.79 7.73
CA ILE A 456 -24.78 1.91 6.57
C ILE A 456 -24.92 0.72 5.63
N ILE A 457 -24.91 -0.50 6.16
CA ILE A 457 -25.04 -1.72 5.34
C ILE A 457 -26.42 -1.79 4.71
N ALA A 458 -27.46 -1.46 5.47
CA ALA A 458 -28.83 -1.58 5.02
C ALA A 458 -29.31 -0.45 4.11
N GLU A 459 -28.57 0.64 3.93
CA GLU A 459 -28.95 1.81 3.14
C GLU A 459 -29.45 1.42 1.73
N GLY A 460 -28.70 0.61 1.01
CA GLY A 460 -29.10 0.13 -0.31
C GLY A 460 -30.34 -0.74 -0.28
N MET A 461 -30.47 -1.61 0.74
CA MET A 461 -31.68 -2.44 0.92
C MET A 461 -32.91 -1.59 1.24
N ASP A 462 -32.75 -0.53 2.03
CA ASP A 462 -33.83 0.40 2.40
C ASP A 462 -34.33 1.16 1.16
N ILE A 463 -33.43 1.66 0.32
CA ILE A 463 -33.73 2.38 -0.92
C ILE A 463 -34.49 1.49 -1.90
N HIS A 464 -34.00 0.27 -2.12
CA HIS A 464 -34.57 -0.68 -3.08
C HIS A 464 -35.67 -1.58 -2.49
N LYS A 465 -36.02 -1.42 -1.19
CA LYS A 465 -37.08 -2.18 -0.48
C LYS A 465 -36.89 -3.69 -0.57
N LEU A 466 -35.66 -4.17 -0.29
CA LEU A 466 -35.25 -5.57 -0.46
C LEU A 466 -35.57 -6.46 0.74
N TYR A 467 -36.39 -6.03 1.66
CA TYR A 467 -36.85 -6.80 2.83
C TYR A 467 -38.35 -6.53 3.13
N ARG A 468 -39.00 -7.46 3.83
CA ARG A 468 -40.42 -7.39 4.18
C ARG A 468 -40.67 -6.89 5.60
N SER A 469 -39.71 -7.05 6.50
CA SER A 469 -39.82 -6.68 7.91
C SER A 469 -38.50 -6.16 8.46
N ARG A 470 -38.57 -5.41 9.58
CA ARG A 470 -37.39 -4.93 10.30
C ARG A 470 -36.52 -6.10 10.81
N THR A 471 -37.12 -7.23 11.15
CA THR A 471 -36.39 -8.44 11.56
C THR A 471 -35.57 -8.99 10.40
N GLU A 472 -36.20 -9.18 9.23
CA GLU A 472 -35.49 -9.63 8.02
C GLU A 472 -34.35 -8.69 7.60
N ARG A 473 -34.57 -7.35 7.71
CA ARG A 473 -33.52 -6.37 7.50
C ARG A 473 -32.30 -6.64 8.38
N MET A 474 -32.51 -6.85 9.68
CA MET A 474 -31.41 -7.08 10.62
C MET A 474 -30.75 -8.44 10.43
N GLU A 475 -31.51 -9.49 10.10
CA GLU A 475 -30.98 -10.82 9.79
C GLU A 475 -30.06 -10.77 8.58
N LYS A 476 -30.43 -10.04 7.49
CA LYS A 476 -29.58 -9.80 6.33
C LYS A 476 -28.30 -9.03 6.70
N VAL A 477 -28.41 -7.99 7.53
CA VAL A 477 -27.24 -7.23 8.03
C VAL A 477 -26.29 -8.14 8.81
N TYR A 478 -26.82 -8.99 9.70
CA TYR A 478 -25.99 -9.91 10.48
C TYR A 478 -25.30 -10.95 9.59
N SER A 479 -26.01 -11.51 8.61
CA SER A 479 -25.43 -12.43 7.62
C SER A 479 -24.32 -11.77 6.82
N LEU A 480 -24.50 -10.52 6.36
CA LEU A 480 -23.48 -9.77 5.63
C LEU A 480 -22.25 -9.48 6.49
N LEU A 481 -22.44 -9.12 7.77
CA LEU A 481 -21.32 -8.94 8.70
C LEU A 481 -20.51 -10.23 8.85
N GLU A 482 -21.17 -11.38 9.04
CA GLU A 482 -20.51 -12.68 9.12
C GLU A 482 -19.79 -13.04 7.82
N THR A 483 -20.39 -12.75 6.67
CA THR A 483 -19.80 -12.98 5.33
C THR A 483 -18.48 -12.23 5.17
N VAL A 484 -18.40 -10.99 5.67
CA VAL A 484 -17.15 -10.21 5.61
C VAL A 484 -16.23 -10.42 6.82
N GLY A 485 -16.55 -11.40 7.70
CA GLY A 485 -15.72 -11.75 8.86
C GLY A 485 -15.79 -10.75 10.02
N LEU A 486 -16.95 -10.11 10.20
CA LEU A 486 -17.26 -9.22 11.33
C LEU A 486 -18.31 -9.84 12.24
N ALA A 487 -18.24 -9.56 13.55
CA ALA A 487 -19.20 -10.06 14.51
C ALA A 487 -20.55 -9.31 14.45
N LYS A 488 -21.65 -9.98 14.78
CA LYS A 488 -23.02 -9.40 14.81
C LYS A 488 -23.14 -8.20 15.73
N GLU A 489 -22.41 -8.21 16.84
CA GLU A 489 -22.39 -7.14 17.83
C GLU A 489 -21.86 -5.82 17.26
N HIS A 490 -21.11 -5.89 16.15
CA HIS A 490 -20.61 -4.72 15.44
C HIS A 490 -21.70 -3.89 14.76
N ALA A 491 -22.90 -4.45 14.55
CA ALA A 491 -24.02 -3.78 13.88
C ALA A 491 -24.43 -2.45 14.53
N ASN A 492 -24.33 -2.36 15.86
CA ASN A 492 -24.74 -1.18 16.62
C ASN A 492 -23.61 -0.16 16.87
N ARG A 493 -22.41 -0.42 16.39
CA ARG A 493 -21.25 0.48 16.52
C ARG A 493 -21.18 1.50 15.40
N TYR A 494 -20.35 2.52 15.61
CA TYR A 494 -20.10 3.59 14.64
C TYR A 494 -18.77 3.38 13.90
N PRO A 495 -18.61 3.90 12.66
CA PRO A 495 -17.41 3.72 11.87
C PRO A 495 -16.11 4.11 12.57
N HIS A 496 -16.10 5.14 13.42
CA HIS A 496 -14.92 5.59 14.13
C HIS A 496 -14.38 4.60 15.17
N GLU A 497 -15.17 3.59 15.56
CA GLU A 497 -14.78 2.54 16.51
C GLU A 497 -14.02 1.38 15.85
N PHE A 498 -13.83 1.41 14.51
CA PHE A 498 -13.26 0.33 13.72
C PHE A 498 -11.90 0.71 13.12
N SER A 499 -11.04 -0.31 12.91
CA SER A 499 -9.81 -0.17 12.15
C SER A 499 -10.08 0.08 10.66
N GLY A 500 -9.06 0.55 9.91
CA GLY A 500 -9.18 0.76 8.46
C GLY A 500 -9.66 -0.48 7.71
N GLY A 501 -9.08 -1.66 7.98
CA GLY A 501 -9.49 -2.92 7.36
C GLY A 501 -10.91 -3.37 7.73
N GLN A 502 -11.35 -3.12 8.97
CA GLN A 502 -12.73 -3.40 9.37
C GLN A 502 -13.72 -2.46 8.68
N ARG A 503 -13.39 -1.16 8.51
CA ARG A 503 -14.21 -0.22 7.74
C ARG A 503 -14.31 -0.63 6.27
N GLN A 504 -13.22 -1.11 5.69
CA GLN A 504 -13.24 -1.61 4.32
C GLN A 504 -14.18 -2.82 4.18
N ARG A 505 -14.17 -3.75 5.15
CA ARG A 505 -15.13 -4.86 5.20
C ARG A 505 -16.57 -4.39 5.32
N ILE A 506 -16.85 -3.33 6.08
CA ILE A 506 -18.17 -2.69 6.15
C ILE A 506 -18.56 -2.11 4.80
N GLY A 507 -17.64 -1.45 4.09
CA GLY A 507 -17.86 -0.94 2.73
C GLY A 507 -18.17 -2.05 1.72
N ILE A 508 -17.49 -3.19 1.81
CA ILE A 508 -17.77 -4.38 1.00
C ILE A 508 -19.16 -4.96 1.37
N ALA A 509 -19.49 -5.09 2.66
CA ALA A 509 -20.80 -5.57 3.10
C ALA A 509 -21.95 -4.68 2.60
N ARG A 510 -21.74 -3.34 2.59
CA ARG A 510 -22.70 -2.39 2.02
C ARG A 510 -22.92 -2.62 0.52
N ALA A 511 -21.84 -2.83 -0.23
CA ALA A 511 -21.95 -3.12 -1.66
C ALA A 511 -22.67 -4.44 -1.94
N LEU A 512 -22.43 -5.48 -1.14
CA LEU A 512 -23.09 -6.79 -1.25
C LEU A 512 -24.58 -6.77 -0.87
N ALA A 513 -25.03 -5.79 -0.08
CA ALA A 513 -26.37 -5.75 0.50
C ALA A 513 -27.50 -5.69 -0.55
N VAL A 514 -27.20 -5.21 -1.75
CA VAL A 514 -28.15 -5.14 -2.87
C VAL A 514 -28.03 -6.30 -3.85
N GLU A 515 -27.14 -7.28 -3.57
CA GLU A 515 -26.89 -8.46 -4.41
C GLU A 515 -26.51 -8.05 -5.85
N PRO A 516 -25.41 -7.28 -6.04
CA PRO A 516 -25.01 -6.76 -7.36
C PRO A 516 -24.43 -7.86 -8.25
N ASP A 517 -24.51 -7.67 -9.57
CA ASP A 517 -23.82 -8.53 -10.54
C ASP A 517 -22.38 -8.07 -10.82
N LEU A 518 -22.11 -6.76 -10.69
CA LEU A 518 -20.80 -6.16 -10.92
C LEU A 518 -20.39 -5.26 -9.75
N ILE A 519 -19.18 -5.46 -9.23
CA ILE A 519 -18.58 -4.57 -8.22
C ILE A 519 -17.31 -3.93 -8.81
N ILE A 520 -17.27 -2.60 -8.77
CA ILE A 520 -16.06 -1.84 -9.07
C ILE A 520 -15.34 -1.55 -7.77
N ALA A 521 -14.19 -2.17 -7.57
CA ALA A 521 -13.35 -1.99 -6.41
C ALA A 521 -12.23 -0.98 -6.73
N ASP A 522 -12.44 0.30 -6.34
CA ASP A 522 -11.50 1.41 -6.59
C ASP A 522 -10.46 1.46 -5.46
N GLU A 523 -9.28 0.91 -5.71
CA GLU A 523 -8.15 0.80 -4.77
C GLU A 523 -8.55 0.28 -3.37
N PRO A 524 -9.25 -0.86 -3.26
CA PRO A 524 -9.86 -1.29 -2.00
C PRO A 524 -8.85 -1.71 -0.92
N ILE A 525 -7.57 -1.79 -1.25
CA ILE A 525 -6.50 -2.27 -0.37
C ILE A 525 -5.38 -1.24 -0.14
N SER A 526 -5.40 -0.08 -0.82
CA SER A 526 -4.28 0.87 -0.88
C SER A 526 -3.86 1.47 0.48
N ALA A 527 -4.79 1.59 1.42
CA ALA A 527 -4.55 2.17 2.75
C ALA A 527 -4.42 1.11 3.86
N LEU A 528 -4.19 -0.16 3.50
CA LEU A 528 -4.19 -1.29 4.43
C LEU A 528 -2.81 -1.94 4.51
N ASP A 529 -2.51 -2.51 5.69
CA ASP A 529 -1.31 -3.31 5.88
C ASP A 529 -1.36 -4.62 5.09
N VAL A 530 -0.21 -5.16 4.70
CA VAL A 530 -0.06 -6.37 3.84
C VAL A 530 -0.91 -7.55 4.33
N SER A 531 -0.93 -7.82 5.64
CA SER A 531 -1.74 -8.92 6.19
C SER A 531 -3.26 -8.70 6.02
N ILE A 532 -3.71 -7.46 6.12
CA ILE A 532 -5.11 -7.08 5.91
C ILE A 532 -5.45 -7.08 4.42
N GLN A 533 -4.53 -6.62 3.56
CA GLN A 533 -4.67 -6.68 2.10
C GLN A 533 -4.94 -8.12 1.65
N ALA A 534 -4.10 -9.08 2.08
CA ALA A 534 -4.27 -10.49 1.79
C ALA A 534 -5.66 -11.03 2.23
N GLN A 535 -6.11 -10.65 3.43
CA GLN A 535 -7.44 -11.04 3.93
C GLN A 535 -8.58 -10.49 3.06
N ILE A 536 -8.50 -9.22 2.60
CA ILE A 536 -9.52 -8.61 1.75
C ILE A 536 -9.53 -9.24 0.36
N VAL A 537 -8.37 -9.50 -0.21
CA VAL A 537 -8.24 -10.12 -1.53
C VAL A 537 -8.78 -11.56 -1.51
N ASN A 538 -8.43 -12.35 -0.49
CA ASN A 538 -9.00 -13.68 -0.30
C ASN A 538 -10.53 -13.65 -0.12
N LEU A 539 -11.07 -12.66 0.63
CA LEU A 539 -12.50 -12.45 0.77
C LEU A 539 -13.17 -12.19 -0.58
N LEU A 540 -12.62 -11.30 -1.41
CA LEU A 540 -13.18 -10.98 -2.73
C LEU A 540 -13.13 -12.19 -3.68
N LYS A 541 -12.01 -12.96 -3.70
CA LYS A 541 -11.92 -14.23 -4.46
C LYS A 541 -12.93 -15.26 -3.98
N LYS A 542 -13.12 -15.40 -2.67
CA LYS A 542 -14.14 -16.28 -2.09
C LYS A 542 -15.54 -15.88 -2.55
N LEU A 543 -15.89 -14.61 -2.46
CA LEU A 543 -17.20 -14.09 -2.90
C LEU A 543 -17.42 -14.29 -4.41
N GLN A 544 -16.38 -14.09 -5.24
CA GLN A 544 -16.43 -14.39 -6.67
C GLN A 544 -16.75 -15.86 -6.93
N ARG A 545 -16.07 -16.77 -6.22
CA ARG A 545 -16.26 -18.23 -6.38
C ARG A 545 -17.63 -18.71 -5.88
N GLU A 546 -18.08 -18.21 -4.74
CA GLU A 546 -19.32 -18.66 -4.09
C GLU A 546 -20.60 -18.03 -4.66
N GLN A 547 -20.54 -16.74 -5.04
CA GLN A 547 -21.68 -15.95 -5.48
C GLN A 547 -21.68 -15.65 -6.99
N GLY A 548 -20.58 -15.97 -7.70
CA GLY A 548 -20.46 -15.70 -9.14
C GLY A 548 -20.33 -14.20 -9.45
N LEU A 549 -19.84 -13.38 -8.50
CA LEU A 549 -19.67 -11.94 -8.67
C LEU A 549 -18.64 -11.62 -9.75
N THR A 550 -18.89 -10.54 -10.47
CA THR A 550 -17.94 -9.96 -11.43
C THR A 550 -17.26 -8.75 -10.81
N TYR A 551 -15.97 -8.58 -11.04
CA TYR A 551 -15.23 -7.45 -10.51
C TYR A 551 -14.50 -6.65 -11.59
N ILE A 552 -14.46 -5.32 -11.43
CA ILE A 552 -13.40 -4.47 -11.97
C ILE A 552 -12.53 -4.05 -10.79
N PHE A 553 -11.32 -4.57 -10.74
CA PHE A 553 -10.38 -4.33 -9.64
C PHE A 553 -9.36 -3.28 -10.05
N ILE A 554 -9.51 -2.06 -9.54
CA ILE A 554 -8.59 -0.95 -9.79
C ILE A 554 -7.56 -0.93 -8.68
N ALA A 555 -6.27 -1.04 -9.00
CA ALA A 555 -5.21 -0.92 -8.01
C ALA A 555 -3.91 -0.40 -8.66
N HIS A 556 -2.99 0.02 -7.78
CA HIS A 556 -1.62 0.35 -8.13
C HIS A 556 -0.62 -0.72 -7.68
N ASP A 557 -1.02 -1.63 -6.76
CA ASP A 557 -0.22 -2.79 -6.36
C ASP A 557 -0.42 -3.92 -7.38
N LEU A 558 0.56 -4.02 -8.27
CA LEU A 558 0.54 -5.00 -9.35
C LEU A 558 0.65 -6.44 -8.85
N SER A 559 1.34 -6.69 -7.71
CA SER A 559 1.47 -8.04 -7.17
C SER A 559 0.12 -8.61 -6.73
N MET A 560 -0.70 -7.78 -6.08
CA MET A 560 -2.06 -8.16 -5.68
C MET A 560 -2.99 -8.28 -6.88
N VAL A 561 -2.82 -7.42 -7.91
CA VAL A 561 -3.62 -7.48 -9.13
C VAL A 561 -3.36 -8.78 -9.88
N ARG A 562 -2.10 -9.22 -10.03
CA ARG A 562 -1.79 -10.53 -10.62
C ARG A 562 -2.54 -11.66 -9.93
N TYR A 563 -2.56 -11.64 -8.59
CA TYR A 563 -3.19 -12.71 -7.81
C TYR A 563 -4.72 -12.75 -7.93
N ILE A 564 -5.40 -11.57 -8.03
CA ILE A 564 -6.87 -11.53 -8.00
C ILE A 564 -7.51 -11.54 -9.40
N SER A 565 -6.79 -11.09 -10.43
CA SER A 565 -7.38 -10.81 -11.75
C SER A 565 -7.22 -11.96 -12.72
N ASP A 566 -8.25 -12.21 -13.53
CA ASP A 566 -8.21 -13.14 -14.64
C ASP A 566 -7.54 -12.48 -15.87
N ARG A 567 -7.95 -11.23 -16.19
CA ARG A 567 -7.36 -10.39 -17.25
C ARG A 567 -6.99 -9.02 -16.67
N ILE A 568 -5.99 -8.37 -17.26
CA ILE A 568 -5.49 -7.07 -16.81
C ILE A 568 -5.42 -6.10 -17.98
N GLY A 569 -5.96 -4.89 -17.79
CA GLY A 569 -5.81 -3.75 -18.66
C GLY A 569 -4.87 -2.71 -18.07
N VAL A 570 -3.86 -2.31 -18.83
CA VAL A 570 -2.87 -1.29 -18.44
C VAL A 570 -3.29 0.05 -19.03
N MET A 571 -3.48 1.05 -18.15
CA MET A 571 -3.84 2.42 -18.54
C MET A 571 -2.66 3.37 -18.47
N TYR A 572 -2.48 4.18 -19.52
CA TYR A 572 -1.52 5.26 -19.59
C TYR A 572 -2.14 6.51 -20.21
N LYS A 573 -2.09 7.63 -19.48
CA LYS A 573 -2.61 8.95 -19.93
C LYS A 573 -4.00 8.90 -20.57
N GLY A 574 -4.94 8.21 -19.94
CA GLY A 574 -6.33 8.11 -20.35
C GLY A 574 -6.64 7.04 -21.42
N ARG A 575 -5.66 6.28 -21.87
CA ARG A 575 -5.81 5.22 -22.87
C ARG A 575 -5.44 3.85 -22.31
N LEU A 576 -6.04 2.79 -22.80
CA LEU A 576 -5.57 1.42 -22.61
C LEU A 576 -4.40 1.18 -23.58
N VAL A 577 -3.25 0.77 -23.04
CA VAL A 577 -2.04 0.51 -23.82
C VAL A 577 -1.82 -0.99 -24.06
N GLU A 578 -2.29 -1.84 -23.13
CA GLU A 578 -2.15 -3.28 -23.23
C GLU A 578 -3.27 -3.96 -22.44
N ILE A 579 -3.80 -5.08 -22.94
CA ILE A 579 -4.76 -5.96 -22.26
C ILE A 579 -4.34 -7.39 -22.54
N ALA A 580 -4.17 -8.21 -21.49
CA ALA A 580 -3.90 -9.62 -21.65
C ALA A 580 -4.44 -10.42 -20.46
N GLU A 581 -4.41 -11.76 -20.55
CA GLU A 581 -4.56 -12.64 -19.41
C GLU A 581 -3.48 -12.32 -18.37
N SER A 582 -3.82 -12.48 -17.08
CA SER A 582 -2.96 -12.03 -15.98
C SER A 582 -1.54 -12.59 -16.09
N ASP A 583 -1.37 -13.90 -16.23
CA ASP A 583 -0.05 -14.52 -16.30
C ASP A 583 0.72 -14.12 -17.56
N GLU A 584 0.05 -14.08 -18.71
CA GLU A 584 0.64 -13.64 -19.98
C GLU A 584 1.20 -12.22 -19.90
N LEU A 585 0.45 -11.28 -19.28
CA LEU A 585 0.91 -9.90 -19.13
C LEU A 585 2.21 -9.79 -18.29
N TYR A 586 2.36 -10.64 -17.28
CA TYR A 586 3.56 -10.62 -16.42
C TYR A 586 4.74 -11.33 -17.02
N GLU A 587 4.51 -12.40 -17.79
CA GLU A 587 5.57 -13.19 -18.41
C GLU A 587 6.03 -12.59 -19.73
N ASN A 588 5.11 -12.02 -20.52
CA ASN A 588 5.38 -11.49 -21.85
C ASN A 588 4.76 -10.09 -22.08
N PRO A 589 5.15 -9.06 -21.29
CA PRO A 589 4.66 -7.70 -21.52
C PRO A 589 5.20 -7.13 -22.82
N LEU A 590 4.31 -6.68 -23.71
CA LEU A 590 4.68 -6.19 -25.03
C LEU A 590 4.90 -4.66 -25.06
N HIS A 591 4.04 -3.89 -24.37
CA HIS A 591 4.15 -2.43 -24.38
C HIS A 591 5.34 -1.95 -23.52
N PRO A 592 6.19 -1.02 -24.01
CA PRO A 592 7.35 -0.52 -23.25
C PRO A 592 6.97 0.09 -21.89
N TYR A 593 5.80 0.72 -21.80
CA TYR A 593 5.29 1.24 -20.53
C TYR A 593 4.95 0.11 -19.55
N THR A 594 4.31 -0.97 -20.00
CA THR A 594 4.01 -2.14 -19.17
C THR A 594 5.30 -2.76 -18.63
N ARG A 595 6.31 -2.95 -19.49
CA ARG A 595 7.64 -3.43 -19.07
C ARG A 595 8.26 -2.54 -17.99
N SER A 596 8.22 -1.24 -18.20
CA SER A 596 8.73 -0.26 -17.21
C SER A 596 7.94 -0.34 -15.90
N LEU A 597 6.61 -0.46 -15.96
CA LEU A 597 5.74 -0.55 -14.79
C LEU A 597 6.01 -1.84 -14.00
N LEU A 598 6.11 -2.99 -14.67
CA LEU A 598 6.41 -4.28 -14.05
C LEU A 598 7.84 -4.33 -13.50
N SER A 599 8.81 -3.72 -14.20
CA SER A 599 10.19 -3.65 -13.72
C SER A 599 10.35 -2.78 -12.46
N ALA A 600 9.40 -1.92 -12.15
CA ALA A 600 9.43 -1.07 -10.97
C ALA A 600 8.82 -1.73 -9.71
N ILE A 601 8.19 -2.92 -9.83
CA ILE A 601 7.61 -3.65 -8.69
C ILE A 601 8.74 -4.06 -7.73
N PRO A 602 8.70 -3.66 -6.44
CA PRO A 602 9.67 -4.13 -5.47
C PRO A 602 9.54 -5.65 -5.24
N VAL A 603 10.63 -6.38 -5.30
CA VAL A 603 10.65 -7.82 -5.03
C VAL A 603 11.02 -8.04 -3.57
N PRO A 604 10.26 -8.82 -2.78
CA PRO A 604 10.56 -9.09 -1.37
C PRO A 604 11.67 -10.14 -1.21
N ASP A 605 12.74 -9.98 -1.96
CA ASP A 605 13.92 -10.83 -1.96
C ASP A 605 15.18 -9.96 -2.07
N PRO A 606 15.95 -9.78 -0.97
CA PRO A 606 17.14 -8.96 -0.97
C PRO A 606 18.21 -9.40 -1.97
N TYR A 607 18.34 -10.71 -2.23
CA TYR A 607 19.31 -11.23 -3.18
C TYR A 607 18.89 -10.94 -4.63
N ALA A 608 17.64 -11.24 -4.98
CA ALA A 608 17.09 -10.94 -6.29
C ALA A 608 17.17 -9.42 -6.60
N THR A 609 16.90 -8.58 -5.61
CA THR A 609 16.99 -7.12 -5.74
C THR A 609 18.42 -6.64 -6.02
N ARG A 610 19.43 -7.25 -5.41
CA ARG A 610 20.85 -6.89 -5.67
C ARG A 610 21.32 -7.31 -7.06
N LEU A 611 20.76 -8.37 -7.63
CA LEU A 611 21.06 -8.86 -8.98
C LEU A 611 20.30 -8.12 -10.07
N ARG A 612 19.24 -7.42 -9.72
CA ARG A 612 18.38 -6.72 -10.68
C ARG A 612 19.16 -5.62 -11.38
N SER A 613 19.18 -5.65 -12.72
CA SER A 613 19.68 -4.54 -13.54
C SER A 613 18.82 -3.29 -13.28
N LYS A 614 19.39 -2.08 -13.52
CA LYS A 614 18.64 -0.84 -13.34
C LYS A 614 17.30 -0.90 -14.07
N ASN A 615 16.22 -0.48 -13.38
CA ASN A 615 14.87 -0.42 -13.92
C ASN A 615 14.87 0.27 -15.30
N GLU A 616 14.27 -0.39 -16.29
CA GLU A 616 14.03 0.23 -17.60
C GLU A 616 13.01 1.35 -17.39
N ARG A 617 13.46 2.60 -17.64
CA ARG A 617 12.57 3.75 -17.49
C ARG A 617 11.91 4.06 -18.82
N PHE A 618 10.59 4.05 -18.81
CA PHE A 618 9.83 4.56 -19.95
C PHE A 618 9.89 6.08 -19.97
N THR A 619 10.59 6.65 -20.97
CA THR A 619 10.74 8.10 -21.15
C THR A 619 10.03 8.60 -22.41
N GLY A 620 9.32 7.71 -23.10
CA GLY A 620 8.79 7.96 -24.44
C GLY A 620 7.32 8.39 -24.49
N HIS A 621 6.87 8.66 -25.72
CA HIS A 621 5.49 8.88 -26.10
C HIS A 621 4.93 7.71 -26.97
N ALA A 622 5.54 6.52 -26.87
CA ALA A 622 5.13 5.35 -27.63
C ALA A 622 3.62 5.05 -27.37
N GLY A 623 2.89 4.77 -28.41
CA GLY A 623 1.47 4.46 -28.34
C GLY A 623 0.53 5.65 -28.13
N LEU A 624 1.01 6.90 -28.15
CA LEU A 624 0.18 8.11 -27.97
C LEU A 624 -0.12 8.87 -29.28
N SER A 625 0.36 8.40 -30.43
CA SER A 625 -0.01 9.01 -31.72
C SER A 625 -1.50 8.77 -32.02
N GLU A 626 -2.10 9.63 -32.81
CA GLU A 626 -3.51 9.49 -33.22
C GLU A 626 -3.75 8.23 -34.07
N ASP A 627 -2.70 7.69 -34.70
CA ASP A 627 -2.75 6.49 -35.55
C ASP A 627 -2.70 5.17 -34.76
N CYS A 628 -2.40 5.20 -33.47
CA CYS A 628 -2.37 4.01 -32.61
C CYS A 628 -3.80 3.57 -32.25
N LYS A 629 -4.09 2.29 -32.48
CA LYS A 629 -5.33 1.62 -32.06
C LYS A 629 -5.02 0.39 -31.26
N LEU A 630 -5.93 0.01 -30.37
CA LEU A 630 -5.86 -1.24 -29.61
C LEU A 630 -6.13 -2.39 -30.60
N ARG A 631 -5.16 -3.27 -30.82
CA ARG A 631 -5.20 -4.39 -31.78
C ARG A 631 -4.87 -5.68 -31.05
N GLU A 632 -5.54 -6.76 -31.44
CA GLU A 632 -5.19 -8.09 -30.97
C GLU A 632 -3.93 -8.57 -31.72
N VAL A 633 -2.88 -8.86 -30.99
CA VAL A 633 -1.56 -9.28 -31.51
C VAL A 633 -1.32 -10.78 -31.29
N SER A 634 -2.01 -11.40 -30.33
CA SER A 634 -2.14 -12.83 -30.14
C SER A 634 -3.46 -13.12 -29.45
N GLU A 635 -3.89 -14.37 -29.36
CA GLU A 635 -5.18 -14.75 -28.79
C GLU A 635 -5.35 -14.16 -27.37
N GLY A 636 -6.30 -13.22 -27.22
CA GLY A 636 -6.58 -12.51 -25.95
C GLY A 636 -5.57 -11.45 -25.52
N HIS A 637 -4.50 -11.21 -26.30
CA HIS A 637 -3.47 -10.20 -26.00
C HIS A 637 -3.62 -8.99 -26.94
N TRP A 638 -3.98 -7.86 -26.39
CA TRP A 638 -4.26 -6.61 -27.09
C TRP A 638 -3.21 -5.56 -26.80
N LEU A 639 -2.70 -4.90 -27.83
CA LEU A 639 -1.66 -3.87 -27.74
C LEU A 639 -2.10 -2.59 -28.44
N LEU A 640 -1.85 -1.43 -27.84
CA LEU A 640 -2.01 -0.13 -28.47
C LEU A 640 -0.81 0.16 -29.37
N CYS A 641 -0.95 -0.05 -30.66
CA CYS A 641 0.13 0.08 -31.63
C CYS A 641 -0.37 0.63 -32.97
N THR A 642 0.58 1.06 -33.81
CA THR A 642 0.34 1.38 -35.19
C THR A 642 0.18 0.09 -36.02
N GLU A 643 -0.33 0.22 -37.25
CA GLU A 643 -0.47 -0.93 -38.16
C GLU A 643 0.89 -1.54 -38.56
N ALA A 644 1.92 -0.70 -38.66
CA ALA A 644 3.28 -1.14 -38.95
C ALA A 644 3.91 -1.94 -37.82
N GLU A 645 3.76 -1.48 -36.56
CA GLU A 645 4.23 -2.20 -35.37
C GLU A 645 3.51 -3.53 -35.18
N ALA A 646 2.19 -3.60 -35.41
CA ALA A 646 1.45 -4.85 -35.36
C ALA A 646 1.97 -5.86 -36.37
N ALA A 647 2.20 -5.43 -37.65
CA ALA A 647 2.73 -6.29 -38.68
C ALA A 647 4.17 -6.77 -38.46
N GLU A 648 4.96 -6.04 -37.66
CA GLU A 648 6.31 -6.44 -37.25
C GLU A 648 6.25 -7.52 -36.15
N LEU A 649 5.37 -7.37 -35.17
CA LEU A 649 5.13 -8.37 -34.12
C LEU A 649 4.59 -9.70 -34.71
N ASP A 650 3.68 -9.64 -35.67
CA ASP A 650 3.18 -10.82 -36.37
C ASP A 650 4.30 -11.58 -37.13
N ARG A 651 5.27 -10.86 -37.68
CA ARG A 651 6.43 -11.47 -38.36
C ARG A 651 7.39 -12.11 -37.35
N GLU A 652 7.64 -11.45 -36.21
CA GLU A 652 8.49 -12.00 -35.15
C GLU A 652 7.87 -13.25 -34.52
N ALA A 653 6.56 -13.26 -34.29
CA ALA A 653 5.82 -14.42 -33.81
C ALA A 653 5.81 -15.58 -34.85
N GLY A 654 5.66 -15.28 -36.14
CA GLY A 654 5.75 -16.25 -37.25
C GLY A 654 7.13 -16.86 -37.39
N LEU A 655 8.21 -16.10 -37.20
CA LEU A 655 9.59 -16.57 -37.23
C LEU A 655 9.94 -17.44 -36.00
N ALA A 656 9.35 -17.19 -34.86
CA ALA A 656 9.51 -18.02 -33.66
C ALA A 656 8.83 -19.39 -33.81
N GLY A 657 7.75 -19.48 -34.59
CA GLY A 657 7.06 -20.74 -34.91
C GLY A 657 7.79 -21.65 -35.91
N GLU A 658 8.64 -21.07 -36.78
CA GLU A 658 9.44 -21.84 -37.75
C GLU A 658 10.79 -22.36 -37.20
N GLY A 659 11.23 -21.86 -36.01
CA GLY A 659 12.51 -22.20 -35.38
C GLY A 659 12.54 -23.49 -34.57
N VAL A 660 11.47 -24.29 -34.52
CA VAL A 660 11.40 -25.58 -33.76
C VAL A 660 11.31 -26.77 -34.69
N LEU A 661 11.96 -26.71 -35.85
CA LEU A 661 12.19 -27.89 -36.71
C LEU A 661 13.63 -27.86 -37.23
N VAL A 662 14.60 -28.16 -36.36
CA VAL A 662 15.85 -28.85 -36.70
C VAL A 662 16.36 -29.60 -35.48
#